data_1fb9351fc2a2d6aa5ff01ed54a0267ef
#
_entry.id   1fb9351fc2a2d6aa5ff01ed54a0267ef
#
_cell.length_a   1.000
_cell.length_b   1.000
_cell.length_c   1.000
_cell.angle_alpha   90.00
_cell.angle_beta   90.00
_cell.angle_gamma   90.00
#
_symmetry.space_group_name_H-M   'P 1'
#
loop_
_entity.id
_entity.type
_entity.pdbx_description
1 polymer ?
#
loop_
_entity_poly.entity_id
_entity_poly.type
_entity_poly.pdbx_seq_one_letter_code
_entity_poly.pdbx_strand_id
1 'polypeptide(L)'
;MNNKLKRCCFALLFFYNTLSSQDCNYIFSGKIEDFHENSVLTEATIFIKELNIFSIADSKGEFTISNLCKGIYTIEIAHVACENVTAKITINQNVYKTFQLEHHLEELKEIVFKIDRKTSNTSIEQTLKEDVIESFTDKSLGDVLAKVTGVSSLSTGNSIVKPMIHGLHSSRLLIVNNNVRQFDQEWGIEHGPSIDINTASSIDVIKGANTLLYGSDAIAGLVLIKGGNYQAKDSLFGSSSSSLNSNGRGGNISAEVVTTSKKGFYNRMQVNYKKFGDFKAAKYNLSNSGVKNLNASLSFGYKSFEKGFDLYYSYVDNTIGIIRTAHVGNVNDLIRAINKKAPSFVNDFSYEIDNPRQLITHHLAKLQAYKRFQNLGKLTLQYDFQINRRKEFDRRRTVLRDNPAADFRLFTTSFQSNLKIDALKNLVINTGFLLRYQQNNSADANVTRVRIPLIPSYDKYETGFYVVSNYNLSAQTKISAGFRYDLTKIEAEKKYKVFDWEENNYDELFPEFTVGVEEDFEILTFPKFNFNNYSASFGFTSFFNQGYEFSFNYGLASRTPNASELFSNGLHHSAARIETGSLLLHKEIANKFIASFTRNHQVLGFSISPYYNSINNFIQLIPAGDALTTVRGAFIEWKYSQVDARIFGVDLDVNGKLTDKLYYTGSLGVLQGDNLTEDIPLIHMPSTNFSNALFYTNKEFYQLNIGITQQTEFRQSSFPDYNFTTFNPINQEDVLVDISSTTGAFTLFHFNSSASFKFAKKSSLTVAFNIENIFNKPYRNYLNTLRYFADDLGRNFNIKLKYNY
;
A
#
# COMPACT_ATOMS: atom_id res chain seq x y z
N MET A 1 -66.34 19.19 67.87
CA MET A 1 -65.52 18.74 66.72
C MET A 1 -64.43 19.79 66.51
N ASN A 2 -63.30 19.66 66.77
CA ASN A 2 -62.38 18.83 67.43
C ASN A 2 -61.00 19.53 67.19
N ASN A 3 -60.41 19.86 68.28
CA ASN A 3 -59.07 20.25 68.61
C ASN A 3 -58.04 19.36 68.00
N LYS A 4 -57.54 19.67 66.74
CA LYS A 4 -56.26 19.14 66.15
C LYS A 4 -55.52 20.12 65.20
N LEU A 5 -55.89 21.41 65.22
CA LEU A 5 -55.28 22.40 64.28
C LEU A 5 -54.47 23.48 64.97
N LYS A 6 -54.00 23.26 66.22
CA LYS A 6 -53.12 24.19 66.96
C LYS A 6 -51.74 23.68 67.35
N ARG A 7 -51.24 22.60 66.82
CA ARG A 7 -49.84 22.09 67.14
C ARG A 7 -48.86 22.01 65.95
N CYS A 8 -49.16 22.52 64.73
CA CYS A 8 -48.29 22.56 63.60
C CYS A 8 -47.63 23.95 63.31
N CYS A 9 -47.95 24.99 64.08
CA CYS A 9 -47.35 26.33 63.81
C CYS A 9 -46.23 26.73 64.74
N PHE A 10 -45.70 25.84 65.60
CA PHE A 10 -44.57 26.19 66.51
C PHE A 10 -43.24 25.44 66.28
N ALA A 11 -43.09 24.68 65.18
CA ALA A 11 -41.88 23.95 64.79
C ALA A 11 -41.17 24.52 63.54
N LEU A 12 -41.52 25.69 63.01
CA LEU A 12 -40.99 26.30 61.79
C LEU A 12 -40.14 27.57 62.10
N LEU A 13 -39.65 27.77 63.31
CA LEU A 13 -38.96 29.02 63.70
C LEU A 13 -37.55 28.79 64.28
N PHE A 14 -36.89 27.67 64.05
CA PHE A 14 -35.50 27.42 64.42
C PHE A 14 -34.68 26.61 63.42
N PHE A 15 -34.71 27.01 62.14
CA PHE A 15 -33.61 26.68 61.18
C PHE A 15 -33.25 27.93 60.40
N TYR A 16 -32.71 28.95 61.11
CA TYR A 16 -31.84 29.91 60.49
C TYR A 16 -30.48 29.20 60.31
N ASN A 17 -30.34 28.38 59.20
CA ASN A 17 -29.05 28.06 58.72
C ASN A 17 -28.45 29.35 58.20
N THR A 18 -27.37 29.73 58.80
CA THR A 18 -26.45 30.74 58.29
C THR A 18 -25.93 30.24 56.94
N LEU A 19 -26.61 30.66 55.89
CA LEU A 19 -26.01 30.66 54.54
C LEU A 19 -24.83 31.65 54.63
N SER A 20 -23.66 31.15 55.01
CA SER A 20 -22.40 31.88 54.78
C SER A 20 -22.28 31.97 53.27
N SER A 21 -22.58 33.12 52.71
CA SER A 21 -22.24 33.49 51.33
C SER A 21 -20.77 33.27 51.21
N GLN A 22 -20.36 32.22 50.47
CA GLN A 22 -18.97 32.08 50.07
C GLN A 22 -18.67 33.26 49.16
N ASP A 23 -17.68 34.07 49.53
CA ASP A 23 -17.15 35.15 48.68
C ASP A 23 -16.53 34.50 47.44
N CYS A 24 -17.30 34.54 46.33
CA CYS A 24 -16.88 33.98 45.05
C CYS A 24 -16.26 35.08 44.18
N ASN A 25 -15.21 35.74 44.64
CA ASN A 25 -14.59 36.90 43.98
C ASN A 25 -13.16 36.61 43.43
N TYR A 26 -12.77 35.33 43.43
CA TYR A 26 -11.43 34.97 42.94
C TYR A 26 -11.38 34.88 41.42
N ILE A 27 -10.21 35.19 40.88
CA ILE A 27 -9.90 35.14 39.47
C ILE A 27 -8.84 34.06 39.26
N PHE A 28 -9.12 33.13 38.33
CA PHE A 28 -8.15 32.22 37.79
C PHE A 28 -7.78 32.66 36.38
N SER A 29 -6.53 33.03 36.18
CA SER A 29 -5.98 33.45 34.88
C SER A 29 -4.70 32.71 34.59
N GLY A 30 -4.27 32.72 33.35
CA GLY A 30 -3.02 32.10 32.98
C GLY A 30 -2.73 32.19 31.51
N LYS A 31 -1.69 31.50 31.10
CA LYS A 31 -1.23 31.44 29.73
C LYS A 31 -1.06 29.99 29.28
N ILE A 32 -1.41 29.70 28.04
CA ILE A 32 -1.23 28.39 27.44
C ILE A 32 -0.12 28.48 26.39
N GLU A 33 0.91 27.67 26.56
CA GLU A 33 2.10 27.67 25.71
C GLU A 33 2.40 26.23 25.22
N ASP A 34 3.07 26.15 24.07
CA ASP A 34 3.65 24.91 23.59
C ASP A 34 4.84 24.48 24.46
N PHE A 35 4.90 23.21 24.82
CA PHE A 35 5.94 22.67 25.71
C PHE A 35 7.35 22.74 25.09
N HIS A 36 7.46 22.65 23.75
CA HIS A 36 8.74 22.56 23.06
C HIS A 36 9.30 23.93 22.65
N GLU A 37 8.42 24.86 22.29
CA GLU A 37 8.81 26.14 21.66
C GLU A 37 8.44 27.36 22.49
N ASN A 38 7.71 27.19 23.60
CA ASN A 38 7.07 28.25 24.38
C ASN A 38 6.26 29.23 23.51
N SER A 39 5.85 28.79 22.31
CA SER A 39 4.93 29.54 21.46
C SER A 39 3.53 29.50 22.06
N VAL A 40 2.79 30.61 21.93
CA VAL A 40 1.45 30.72 22.52
C VAL A 40 0.45 29.84 21.76
N LEU A 41 -0.38 29.09 22.49
CA LEU A 41 -1.46 28.26 21.94
C LEU A 41 -2.78 29.04 22.02
N THR A 42 -3.13 29.66 20.89
CA THR A 42 -4.37 30.43 20.76
C THR A 42 -5.57 29.48 20.62
N GLU A 43 -6.74 29.90 21.08
CA GLU A 43 -7.99 29.11 21.01
C GLU A 43 -7.95 27.80 21.86
N ALA A 44 -6.96 27.63 22.76
CA ALA A 44 -7.00 26.57 23.73
C ALA A 44 -8.21 26.74 24.66
N THR A 45 -8.93 25.67 24.96
CA THR A 45 -10.13 25.67 25.82
C THR A 45 -9.73 25.20 27.21
N ILE A 46 -10.08 25.99 28.23
CA ILE A 46 -9.89 25.71 29.65
C ILE A 46 -11.24 25.43 30.29
N PHE A 47 -11.48 24.20 30.71
CA PHE A 47 -12.77 23.74 31.26
C PHE A 47 -12.65 23.39 32.73
N ILE A 48 -13.50 23.97 33.59
CA ILE A 48 -13.60 23.62 35.03
C ILE A 48 -14.74 22.61 35.17
N LYS A 49 -14.42 21.36 35.55
CA LYS A 49 -15.39 20.26 35.61
C LYS A 49 -16.49 20.46 36.64
N GLU A 50 -16.15 20.90 37.83
CA GLU A 50 -17.07 21.07 38.96
C GLU A 50 -18.11 22.18 38.74
N LEU A 51 -17.78 23.18 37.93
CA LEU A 51 -18.67 24.33 37.66
C LEU A 51 -19.29 24.30 36.28
N ASN A 52 -18.86 23.38 35.39
CA ASN A 52 -19.29 23.28 34.00
C ASN A 52 -19.11 24.61 33.24
N ILE A 53 -18.02 25.35 33.50
CA ILE A 53 -17.68 26.62 32.85
C ILE A 53 -16.39 26.46 32.09
N PHE A 54 -16.24 27.23 31.01
CA PHE A 54 -15.04 27.24 30.19
C PHE A 54 -14.59 28.65 29.83
N SER A 55 -13.31 28.79 29.51
CA SER A 55 -12.71 29.97 28.88
C SER A 55 -11.89 29.55 27.69
N ILE A 56 -11.69 30.44 26.76
CA ILE A 56 -10.87 30.23 25.56
C ILE A 56 -9.68 31.17 25.62
N ALA A 57 -8.48 30.63 25.33
CA ALA A 57 -7.25 31.44 25.28
C ALA A 57 -7.28 32.42 24.09
N ASP A 58 -6.90 33.64 24.31
CA ASP A 58 -6.89 34.70 23.31
C ASP A 58 -5.69 34.60 22.34
N SER A 59 -5.49 35.63 21.50
CA SER A 59 -4.38 35.70 20.54
C SER A 59 -2.99 35.73 21.17
N LYS A 60 -2.90 36.00 22.48
CA LYS A 60 -1.65 35.94 23.26
C LYS A 60 -1.53 34.64 24.08
N GLY A 61 -2.48 33.69 23.89
CA GLY A 61 -2.57 32.46 24.66
C GLY A 61 -3.07 32.68 26.10
N GLU A 62 -3.59 33.87 26.44
CA GLU A 62 -4.02 34.21 27.78
C GLU A 62 -5.51 33.89 28.00
N PHE A 63 -5.87 33.39 29.17
CA PHE A 63 -7.25 33.14 29.56
C PHE A 63 -7.56 33.73 30.93
N THR A 64 -8.86 34.00 31.17
CA THR A 64 -9.34 34.47 32.48
C THR A 64 -10.69 33.87 32.79
N ILE A 65 -10.86 33.34 34.01
CA ILE A 65 -12.13 32.85 34.58
C ILE A 65 -12.35 33.58 35.90
N SER A 66 -13.42 34.36 35.99
CA SER A 66 -13.77 35.20 37.12
C SER A 66 -14.86 34.56 38.00
N ASN A 67 -15.12 35.14 39.17
CA ASN A 67 -16.19 34.75 40.07
C ASN A 67 -16.07 33.30 40.58
N LEU A 68 -14.86 32.85 40.85
CA LEU A 68 -14.59 31.57 41.50
C LEU A 68 -14.68 31.65 43.01
N CYS A 69 -15.28 30.65 43.62
CA CYS A 69 -15.31 30.53 45.10
C CYS A 69 -14.03 29.82 45.56
N LYS A 70 -13.71 29.97 46.86
CA LYS A 70 -12.64 29.20 47.47
C LYS A 70 -12.93 27.70 47.37
N GLY A 71 -12.00 26.93 46.77
CA GLY A 71 -12.19 25.47 46.53
C GLY A 71 -11.04 24.84 45.74
N ILE A 72 -11.15 23.53 45.57
CA ILE A 72 -10.26 22.76 44.70
C ILE A 72 -11.06 22.40 43.43
N TYR A 73 -10.51 22.76 42.28
CA TYR A 73 -11.14 22.56 40.99
C TYR A 73 -10.29 21.67 40.11
N THR A 74 -10.95 20.81 39.34
CA THR A 74 -10.34 20.01 38.29
C THR A 74 -10.49 20.76 36.96
N ILE A 75 -9.36 21.22 36.41
CA ILE A 75 -9.31 21.85 35.09
C ILE A 75 -8.88 20.84 34.05
N GLU A 76 -9.55 20.89 32.89
CA GLU A 76 -9.16 20.22 31.69
C GLU A 76 -8.83 21.26 30.62
N ILE A 77 -7.61 21.18 30.08
CA ILE A 77 -7.12 22.09 29.05
C ILE A 77 -6.98 21.31 27.78
N ALA A 78 -7.67 21.76 26.73
CA ALA A 78 -7.68 21.14 25.42
C ALA A 78 -7.30 22.13 24.33
N HIS A 79 -6.50 21.69 23.38
CA HIS A 79 -6.20 22.41 22.15
C HIS A 79 -6.24 21.44 20.98
N VAL A 80 -6.68 21.92 19.78
CA VAL A 80 -6.96 21.05 18.61
C VAL A 80 -5.80 20.14 18.21
N ALA A 81 -4.60 20.51 18.55
CA ALA A 81 -3.38 19.78 18.16
C ALA A 81 -2.52 19.35 19.35
N CYS A 82 -3.06 19.29 20.57
CA CYS A 82 -2.34 18.94 21.79
C CYS A 82 -3.04 17.83 22.56
N GLU A 83 -2.28 17.06 23.36
CA GLU A 83 -2.89 16.18 24.36
C GLU A 83 -3.61 17.02 25.42
N ASN A 84 -4.79 16.59 25.83
CA ASN A 84 -5.55 17.26 26.90
C ASN A 84 -4.81 17.11 28.23
N VAL A 85 -4.59 18.23 28.90
CA VAL A 85 -3.98 18.26 30.23
C VAL A 85 -5.06 18.39 31.28
N THR A 86 -5.07 17.48 32.25
CA THR A 86 -5.93 17.55 33.43
C THR A 86 -5.10 17.92 34.65
N ALA A 87 -5.47 19.01 35.33
CA ALA A 87 -4.78 19.46 36.52
C ALA A 87 -5.77 19.83 37.63
N LYS A 88 -5.37 19.69 38.91
CA LYS A 88 -6.11 20.22 40.07
C LYS A 88 -5.50 21.55 40.50
N ILE A 89 -6.36 22.55 40.68
CA ILE A 89 -5.96 23.84 41.23
C ILE A 89 -6.71 24.14 42.53
N THR A 90 -6.03 24.78 43.45
CA THR A 90 -6.64 25.27 44.66
C THR A 90 -6.82 26.77 44.56
N ILE A 91 -8.06 27.24 44.61
CA ILE A 91 -8.41 28.66 44.58
C ILE A 91 -8.68 29.10 46.01
N ASN A 92 -7.77 29.87 46.57
CA ASN A 92 -7.90 30.53 47.87
C ASN A 92 -7.46 32.00 47.80
N GLN A 93 -7.02 32.45 46.65
CA GLN A 93 -6.67 33.79 46.23
C GLN A 93 -6.72 33.86 44.70
N ASN A 94 -6.45 35.03 44.10
CA ASN A 94 -6.29 35.09 42.64
C ASN A 94 -5.07 34.28 42.24
N VAL A 95 -5.27 33.42 41.23
CA VAL A 95 -4.24 32.47 40.77
C VAL A 95 -3.90 32.78 39.31
N TYR A 96 -2.61 32.95 39.04
CA TYR A 96 -2.07 32.97 37.67
C TYR A 96 -1.18 31.74 37.44
N LYS A 97 -1.41 31.01 36.37
CA LYS A 97 -0.63 29.80 36.07
C LYS A 97 -0.43 29.61 34.57
N THR A 98 0.82 29.38 34.15
CA THR A 98 1.16 28.96 32.79
C THR A 98 1.05 27.45 32.67
N PHE A 99 0.37 26.98 31.63
CA PHE A 99 0.28 25.58 31.26
C PHE A 99 1.00 25.35 29.96
N GLN A 100 1.80 24.30 29.96
CA GLN A 100 2.47 23.86 28.73
C GLN A 100 1.76 22.62 28.22
N LEU A 101 1.25 22.70 26.98
CA LEU A 101 0.66 21.56 26.29
C LEU A 101 1.66 21.04 25.27
N GLU A 102 1.78 19.73 25.21
CA GLU A 102 2.59 19.10 24.18
C GLU A 102 1.81 19.13 22.86
N HIS A 103 2.33 19.88 21.87
CA HIS A 103 1.70 20.05 20.58
C HIS A 103 2.02 18.87 19.67
N HIS A 104 1.09 17.94 19.56
CA HIS A 104 1.19 16.79 18.65
C HIS A 104 0.26 17.02 17.45
N LEU A 105 0.81 17.59 16.39
CA LEU A 105 0.18 17.52 15.08
C LEU A 105 0.36 16.10 14.53
N GLU A 106 -0.59 15.25 14.80
CA GLU A 106 -0.76 13.87 14.34
C GLU A 106 -0.56 12.82 15.46
N GLU A 107 -1.66 12.14 15.74
CA GLU A 107 -1.91 10.90 16.46
C GLU A 107 -2.47 10.96 17.88
N LEU A 108 -3.79 10.80 17.94
CA LEU A 108 -4.48 10.26 19.12
C LEU A 108 -4.49 8.73 19.00
N LYS A 109 -3.78 8.05 19.89
CA LYS A 109 -3.89 6.59 20.03
C LYS A 109 -4.97 6.25 21.03
N GLU A 110 -6.02 5.61 20.59
CA GLU A 110 -6.83 4.72 21.40
C GLU A 110 -7.21 3.49 20.60
N ILE A 111 -6.85 2.31 21.15
CA ILE A 111 -7.21 1.02 20.57
C ILE A 111 -8.71 0.81 20.76
N VAL A 112 -9.47 1.22 19.80
CA VAL A 112 -10.82 0.75 19.54
C VAL A 112 -10.86 0.46 18.05
N PHE A 113 -11.57 -0.58 17.62
CA PHE A 113 -11.89 -0.81 16.22
C PHE A 113 -12.64 0.43 15.66
N LYS A 114 -11.92 1.51 15.46
CA LYS A 114 -12.36 2.70 14.73
C LYS A 114 -11.67 2.64 13.39
N ILE A 115 -12.44 2.77 12.34
CA ILE A 115 -11.95 3.17 11.04
C ILE A 115 -11.21 4.48 11.29
N ASP A 116 -9.86 4.43 11.19
CA ASP A 116 -9.01 5.58 11.54
C ASP A 116 -9.27 6.76 10.62
N ARG A 117 -8.90 7.96 11.09
CA ARG A 117 -9.07 9.20 10.33
C ARG A 117 -8.37 9.09 8.99
N LYS A 118 -9.12 9.39 7.93
CA LYS A 118 -8.68 9.39 6.55
C LYS A 118 -7.48 10.30 6.33
N THR A 119 -6.57 9.91 5.46
CA THR A 119 -5.39 10.69 5.03
C THR A 119 -5.81 12.03 4.41
N SER A 120 -6.98 12.07 3.79
CA SER A 120 -7.66 13.29 3.38
C SER A 120 -9.11 13.29 3.88
N ASN A 121 -9.70 14.48 3.93
CA ASN A 121 -11.05 14.67 4.46
C ASN A 121 -12.14 13.91 3.69
N THR A 122 -11.89 13.49 2.44
CA THR A 122 -12.89 12.87 1.55
C THR A 122 -12.41 11.58 0.89
N SER A 123 -11.21 11.06 1.24
CA SER A 123 -10.69 9.83 0.63
C SER A 123 -11.50 8.59 1.05
N ILE A 124 -11.64 7.66 0.10
CA ILE A 124 -12.15 6.31 0.36
C ILE A 124 -10.91 5.43 0.53
N GLU A 125 -10.55 5.16 1.76
CA GLU A 125 -9.33 4.45 2.13
C GLU A 125 -9.56 3.40 3.20
N GLN A 126 -8.68 2.39 3.21
CA GLN A 126 -8.58 1.38 4.26
C GLN A 126 -7.14 1.34 4.78
N THR A 127 -6.98 1.38 6.10
CA THR A 127 -5.69 1.34 6.76
C THR A 127 -5.45 -0.04 7.38
N LEU A 128 -4.33 -0.66 7.00
CA LEU A 128 -3.78 -1.83 7.67
C LEU A 128 -2.87 -1.35 8.80
N LYS A 129 -3.25 -1.66 10.03
CA LYS A 129 -2.48 -1.29 11.23
C LYS A 129 -1.33 -2.24 11.49
N GLU A 130 -0.46 -1.84 12.39
CA GLU A 130 0.75 -2.57 12.78
C GLU A 130 0.47 -4.02 13.17
N ASP A 131 -0.59 -4.30 13.94
CA ASP A 131 -0.99 -5.65 14.37
C ASP A 131 -1.32 -6.58 13.19
N VAL A 132 -2.00 -6.07 12.17
CA VAL A 132 -2.26 -6.80 10.92
C VAL A 132 -0.96 -7.04 10.16
N ILE A 133 -0.14 -5.99 9.97
CA ILE A 133 1.14 -6.08 9.24
C ILE A 133 2.06 -7.09 9.93
N GLU A 134 2.14 -7.08 11.26
CA GLU A 134 2.92 -8.03 12.06
C GLU A 134 2.51 -9.48 11.85
N SER A 135 1.26 -9.76 11.54
CA SER A 135 0.81 -11.12 11.22
C SER A 135 1.39 -11.64 9.90
N PHE A 136 1.92 -10.74 9.03
CA PHE A 136 2.42 -11.02 7.69
C PHE A 136 3.94 -10.78 7.50
N THR A 137 4.73 -10.68 8.56
CA THR A 137 6.17 -10.34 8.49
C THR A 137 7.01 -11.25 7.59
N ASP A 138 6.57 -12.48 7.35
CA ASP A 138 7.18 -13.49 6.48
C ASP A 138 6.62 -13.50 5.03
N LYS A 139 5.61 -12.68 4.74
CA LYS A 139 4.94 -12.59 3.43
C LYS A 139 5.43 -11.40 2.59
N SER A 140 4.81 -11.20 1.43
CA SER A 140 5.06 -10.05 0.55
C SER A 140 4.06 -8.91 0.81
N LEU A 141 4.33 -7.73 0.24
CA LEU A 141 3.38 -6.60 0.25
C LEU A 141 2.04 -6.97 -0.39
N GLY A 142 2.06 -7.70 -1.53
CA GLY A 142 0.84 -8.12 -2.20
C GLY A 142 -0.03 -9.04 -1.33
N ASP A 143 0.58 -9.96 -0.57
CA ASP A 143 -0.16 -10.85 0.34
C ASP A 143 -0.87 -10.08 1.47
N VAL A 144 -0.20 -9.07 2.02
CA VAL A 144 -0.79 -8.22 3.08
C VAL A 144 -1.94 -7.39 2.51
N LEU A 145 -1.74 -6.78 1.35
CA LEU A 145 -2.74 -5.91 0.72
C LEU A 145 -3.99 -6.67 0.26
N ALA A 146 -3.88 -7.97 -0.04
CA ALA A 146 -5.02 -8.82 -0.37
C ALA A 146 -6.01 -9.01 0.81
N LYS A 147 -5.71 -8.50 2.01
CA LYS A 147 -6.66 -8.41 3.14
C LYS A 147 -7.60 -7.21 3.04
N VAL A 148 -7.32 -6.28 2.14
CA VAL A 148 -8.17 -5.12 1.86
C VAL A 148 -9.19 -5.51 0.80
N THR A 149 -10.47 -5.28 1.03
CA THR A 149 -11.55 -5.57 0.08
C THR A 149 -11.32 -4.83 -1.25
N GLY A 150 -11.59 -5.45 -2.39
CA GLY A 150 -11.30 -4.89 -3.72
C GLY A 150 -9.81 -4.87 -4.10
N VAL A 151 -8.94 -5.45 -3.25
CA VAL A 151 -7.54 -5.69 -3.56
C VAL A 151 -7.31 -7.17 -3.77
N SER A 152 -6.64 -7.51 -4.87
CA SER A 152 -6.23 -8.86 -5.25
C SER A 152 -4.72 -8.89 -5.47
N SER A 153 -4.18 -10.07 -5.71
CA SER A 153 -2.76 -10.25 -6.03
C SER A 153 -2.58 -10.96 -7.35
N LEU A 154 -1.88 -10.31 -8.28
CA LEU A 154 -1.39 -10.96 -9.49
C LEU A 154 -0.04 -11.60 -9.15
N SER A 155 0.07 -12.91 -9.30
CA SER A 155 1.27 -13.64 -8.89
C SER A 155 1.94 -14.39 -10.02
N THR A 156 3.27 -14.49 -9.95
CA THR A 156 4.05 -15.42 -10.78
C THR A 156 4.66 -16.46 -9.85
N GLY A 157 3.98 -17.59 -9.75
CA GLY A 157 4.23 -18.56 -8.70
C GLY A 157 3.89 -18.01 -7.31
N ASN A 158 4.61 -18.48 -6.30
CA ASN A 158 4.34 -18.16 -4.89
C ASN A 158 5.21 -17.03 -4.31
N SER A 159 6.21 -16.56 -5.06
CA SER A 159 7.23 -15.66 -4.49
C SER A 159 7.22 -14.27 -5.11
N ILE A 160 6.65 -14.10 -6.29
CA ILE A 160 6.47 -12.81 -6.96
C ILE A 160 4.99 -12.47 -6.89
N VAL A 161 4.62 -11.56 -5.99
CA VAL A 161 3.23 -11.20 -5.71
C VAL A 161 3.05 -9.70 -5.85
N LYS A 162 2.25 -9.30 -6.82
CA LYS A 162 2.01 -7.91 -7.20
C LYS A 162 0.61 -7.48 -6.78
N PRO A 163 0.47 -6.38 -6.01
CA PRO A 163 -0.86 -5.91 -5.63
C PRO A 163 -1.63 -5.36 -6.84
N MET A 164 -2.94 -5.55 -6.81
CA MET A 164 -3.90 -5.12 -7.80
C MET A 164 -5.12 -4.51 -7.11
N ILE A 165 -5.51 -3.30 -7.45
CA ILE A 165 -6.72 -2.64 -6.95
C ILE A 165 -7.75 -2.57 -8.07
N HIS A 166 -8.95 -3.10 -7.85
CA HIS A 166 -10.03 -3.12 -8.83
C HIS A 166 -9.59 -3.60 -10.23
N GLY A 167 -8.82 -4.69 -10.29
CA GLY A 167 -8.33 -5.26 -11.55
C GLY A 167 -7.13 -4.55 -12.18
N LEU A 168 -6.61 -3.48 -11.58
CA LEU A 168 -5.51 -2.67 -12.11
C LEU A 168 -4.24 -2.79 -11.27
N HIS A 169 -3.09 -2.92 -11.92
CA HIS A 169 -1.78 -3.17 -11.32
C HIS A 169 -0.64 -2.39 -11.99
N SER A 170 0.59 -2.64 -11.57
CA SER A 170 1.85 -2.10 -12.15
C SER A 170 1.86 -0.58 -12.14
N SER A 171 2.14 0.07 -13.26
CA SER A 171 2.23 1.53 -13.41
C SER A 171 0.91 2.29 -13.14
N ARG A 172 -0.24 1.60 -13.07
CA ARG A 172 -1.54 2.20 -12.71
C ARG A 172 -1.78 2.28 -11.20
N LEU A 173 -0.98 1.54 -10.41
CA LEU A 173 -1.02 1.52 -8.96
C LEU A 173 0.24 2.17 -8.39
N LEU A 174 0.08 3.33 -7.76
CA LEU A 174 1.20 3.98 -7.11
C LEU A 174 1.52 3.28 -5.79
N ILE A 175 2.78 2.94 -5.58
CA ILE A 175 3.29 2.44 -4.31
C ILE A 175 4.31 3.44 -3.79
N VAL A 176 4.03 3.97 -2.60
CA VAL A 176 4.85 5.00 -1.95
C VAL A 176 5.34 4.45 -0.62
N ASN A 177 6.64 4.28 -0.51
CA ASN A 177 7.30 3.83 0.71
C ASN A 177 8.00 5.01 1.38
N ASN A 178 7.59 5.34 2.60
CA ASN A 178 8.15 6.43 3.39
C ASN A 178 8.25 7.75 2.58
N ASN A 179 7.15 8.13 1.92
CA ASN A 179 6.98 9.27 1.02
C ASN A 179 7.79 9.22 -0.29
N VAL A 180 8.40 8.08 -0.65
CA VAL A 180 9.12 7.89 -1.92
C VAL A 180 8.39 6.89 -2.81
N ARG A 181 8.02 7.31 -4.03
CA ARG A 181 7.39 6.45 -5.03
C ARG A 181 8.36 5.37 -5.51
N GLN A 182 7.88 4.12 -5.61
CA GLN A 182 8.63 2.97 -6.11
C GLN A 182 8.33 2.73 -7.59
N PHE A 183 9.37 2.49 -8.40
CA PHE A 183 9.25 2.31 -9.86
C PHE A 183 9.68 0.92 -10.34
N ASP A 184 10.34 0.12 -9.52
CA ASP A 184 10.91 -1.17 -9.89
C ASP A 184 9.89 -2.26 -10.22
N GLN A 185 8.61 -1.98 -10.03
CA GLN A 185 7.49 -2.86 -10.38
C GLN A 185 6.87 -2.59 -11.76
N GLU A 186 7.31 -1.55 -12.49
CA GLU A 186 6.60 -1.09 -13.70
C GLU A 186 6.92 -1.92 -14.95
N TRP A 187 8.02 -2.68 -14.96
CA TRP A 187 8.54 -3.34 -16.17
C TRP A 187 7.85 -4.64 -16.58
N GLY A 188 6.99 -5.20 -15.78
CA GLY A 188 6.29 -6.45 -16.12
C GLY A 188 5.51 -6.99 -14.94
N ILE A 189 4.71 -8.02 -15.19
CA ILE A 189 3.90 -8.69 -14.16
C ILE A 189 4.83 -9.39 -13.14
N GLU A 190 5.97 -9.85 -13.59
CA GLU A 190 6.97 -10.63 -12.82
C GLU A 190 7.90 -9.76 -11.97
N HIS A 191 7.70 -8.46 -11.99
CA HIS A 191 8.49 -7.53 -11.19
C HIS A 191 7.65 -7.03 -10.01
N GLY A 192 7.71 -7.73 -8.89
CA GLY A 192 7.11 -7.30 -7.63
C GLY A 192 7.87 -6.14 -7.00
N PRO A 193 7.22 -5.30 -6.16
CA PRO A 193 7.86 -4.18 -5.48
C PRO A 193 8.92 -4.65 -4.48
N SER A 194 10.09 -4.00 -4.49
CA SER A 194 11.23 -4.31 -3.60
C SER A 194 11.06 -3.58 -2.26
N ILE A 195 10.11 -4.01 -1.44
CA ILE A 195 9.74 -3.37 -0.17
C ILE A 195 9.80 -4.37 0.97
N ASP A 196 10.40 -3.99 2.08
CA ASP A 196 10.29 -4.70 3.35
C ASP A 196 9.09 -4.17 4.14
N ILE A 197 8.04 -4.98 4.27
CA ILE A 197 6.84 -4.62 5.02
C ILE A 197 7.09 -4.45 6.51
N ASN A 198 8.18 -5.04 7.05
CA ASN A 198 8.55 -4.90 8.46
C ASN A 198 8.95 -3.47 8.83
N THR A 199 9.22 -2.59 7.84
CA THR A 199 9.49 -1.16 8.06
C THR A 199 8.22 -0.35 8.32
N ALA A 200 7.05 -0.89 7.99
CA ALA A 200 5.77 -0.19 8.05
C ALA A 200 5.15 -0.23 9.46
N SER A 201 4.70 0.91 9.95
CA SER A 201 3.80 1.01 11.10
C SER A 201 2.33 1.01 10.68
N SER A 202 2.04 1.48 9.47
CA SER A 202 0.73 1.39 8.83
C SER A 202 0.86 1.35 7.31
N ILE A 203 -0.15 0.78 6.65
CA ILE A 203 -0.26 0.80 5.19
C ILE A 203 -1.67 1.27 4.84
N ASP A 204 -1.75 2.42 4.14
CA ASP A 204 -3.02 2.95 3.67
C ASP A 204 -3.22 2.59 2.20
N VAL A 205 -4.41 2.07 1.89
CA VAL A 205 -4.87 1.78 0.53
C VAL A 205 -5.95 2.78 0.17
N ILE A 206 -5.64 3.70 -0.75
CA ILE A 206 -6.53 4.76 -1.21
C ILE A 206 -7.06 4.38 -2.59
N LYS A 207 -8.37 4.17 -2.70
CA LYS A 207 -9.05 3.72 -3.93
C LYS A 207 -9.66 4.86 -4.75
N GLY A 208 -9.72 6.05 -4.17
CA GLY A 208 -10.40 7.23 -4.72
C GLY A 208 -9.46 8.28 -5.31
N ALA A 209 -10.02 9.45 -5.58
CA ALA A 209 -9.40 10.53 -6.35
C ALA A 209 -8.28 11.32 -5.64
N ASN A 210 -8.06 11.15 -4.35
CA ASN A 210 -7.12 11.98 -3.55
C ASN A 210 -5.65 11.52 -3.69
N THR A 211 -5.24 11.13 -4.88
CA THR A 211 -3.90 10.59 -5.18
C THR A 211 -2.99 11.60 -5.87
N LEU A 212 -3.51 12.77 -6.26
CA LEU A 212 -2.82 13.77 -7.07
C LEU A 212 -1.51 14.30 -6.48
N LEU A 213 -1.38 14.30 -5.15
CA LEU A 213 -0.14 14.69 -4.48
C LEU A 213 1.05 13.80 -4.86
N TYR A 214 0.79 12.54 -5.25
CA TYR A 214 1.81 11.51 -5.45
C TYR A 214 2.10 11.19 -6.90
N GLY A 215 1.21 11.54 -7.84
CA GLY A 215 1.40 11.33 -9.28
C GLY A 215 0.09 11.39 -10.06
N SER A 216 0.20 11.54 -11.38
CA SER A 216 -0.93 11.52 -12.32
C SER A 216 -1.41 10.10 -12.64
N ASP A 217 -0.53 9.09 -12.51
CA ASP A 217 -0.71 7.73 -13.03
C ASP A 217 -1.59 6.85 -12.12
N ALA A 218 -2.13 7.39 -11.02
CA ALA A 218 -2.88 6.63 -10.01
C ALA A 218 -4.30 6.23 -10.46
N ILE A 219 -4.41 5.58 -11.61
CA ILE A 219 -5.70 5.10 -12.17
C ILE A 219 -6.36 4.08 -11.23
N ALA A 220 -5.59 3.13 -10.71
CA ALA A 220 -6.05 2.14 -9.75
C ALA A 220 -6.27 2.76 -8.37
N GLY A 221 -5.30 3.54 -7.92
CA GLY A 221 -5.22 4.11 -6.58
C GLY A 221 -3.79 4.21 -6.08
N LEU A 222 -3.64 4.25 -4.76
CA LEU A 222 -2.38 4.52 -4.08
C LEU A 222 -2.23 3.63 -2.85
N VAL A 223 -1.04 3.08 -2.66
CA VAL A 223 -0.61 2.37 -1.45
C VAL A 223 0.45 3.23 -0.76
N LEU A 224 0.15 3.72 0.44
CA LEU A 224 1.08 4.47 1.28
C LEU A 224 1.62 3.59 2.40
N ILE A 225 2.92 3.32 2.37
CA ILE A 225 3.61 2.59 3.43
C ILE A 225 4.30 3.61 4.31
N LYS A 226 3.82 3.71 5.56
CA LYS A 226 4.28 4.72 6.52
C LYS A 226 5.20 4.09 7.57
N GLY A 227 6.34 4.73 7.83
CA GLY A 227 7.19 4.40 8.96
C GLY A 227 6.59 4.86 10.30
N GLY A 228 7.24 4.48 11.42
CA GLY A 228 6.78 4.87 12.75
C GLY A 228 6.78 6.38 12.97
N ASN A 229 5.80 6.86 13.70
CA ASN A 229 5.77 8.23 14.18
C ASN A 229 6.23 8.26 15.64
N TYR A 230 7.15 9.17 15.98
CA TYR A 230 7.85 9.17 17.25
C TYR A 230 7.51 10.43 18.03
N GLN A 231 7.23 10.25 19.34
CA GLN A 231 6.97 11.34 20.27
C GLN A 231 8.29 11.95 20.76
N ALA A 232 8.30 13.24 21.00
CA ALA A 232 9.44 13.96 21.59
C ALA A 232 9.55 13.67 23.10
N LYS A 233 10.04 12.47 23.45
CA LYS A 233 10.20 11.94 24.79
C LYS A 233 11.50 11.16 24.85
N ASP A 234 12.26 11.30 25.94
CA ASP A 234 13.44 10.46 26.16
C ASP A 234 13.01 9.01 26.30
N SER A 235 13.30 8.20 25.29
CA SER A 235 12.90 6.80 25.27
C SER A 235 13.85 5.95 24.43
N LEU A 236 14.05 4.72 24.89
CA LEU A 236 14.65 3.63 24.13
C LEU A 236 13.65 2.48 24.14
N PHE A 237 13.28 2.01 22.96
CA PHE A 237 12.37 0.89 22.80
C PHE A 237 12.65 0.18 21.48
N GLY A 238 12.09 -0.99 21.32
CA GLY A 238 12.27 -1.76 20.13
C GLY A 238 11.50 -3.07 20.16
N SER A 239 11.68 -3.86 19.10
CA SER A 239 11.09 -5.17 19.01
C SER A 239 12.06 -6.16 18.34
N SER A 240 11.92 -7.42 18.70
CA SER A 240 12.55 -8.53 18.02
C SER A 240 11.49 -9.57 17.71
N SER A 241 11.40 -10.01 16.46
CA SER A 241 10.44 -11.01 16.05
C SER A 241 11.11 -12.14 15.28
N SER A 242 10.58 -13.36 15.46
CA SER A 242 10.97 -14.51 14.66
C SER A 242 9.73 -15.30 14.25
N SER A 243 9.75 -15.87 13.05
CA SER A 243 8.72 -16.79 12.59
C SER A 243 9.34 -18.07 12.01
N LEU A 244 8.65 -19.19 12.22
CA LEU A 244 9.00 -20.50 11.65
C LEU A 244 7.79 -21.05 10.91
N ASN A 245 8.01 -21.57 9.72
CA ASN A 245 6.98 -22.08 8.83
C ASN A 245 7.27 -23.53 8.44
N SER A 246 6.26 -24.37 8.46
CA SER A 246 6.38 -25.75 8.02
C SER A 246 6.45 -25.90 6.49
N ASN A 247 5.73 -25.04 5.75
CA ASN A 247 5.80 -24.97 4.30
C ASN A 247 6.99 -24.08 3.88
N GLY A 248 7.84 -24.60 3.00
CA GLY A 248 9.12 -24.00 2.70
C GLY A 248 10.19 -24.22 3.78
N ARG A 249 9.85 -24.88 4.93
CA ARG A 249 10.74 -25.20 6.07
C ARG A 249 11.68 -24.06 6.41
N GLY A 250 11.12 -22.85 6.51
CA GLY A 250 11.87 -21.61 6.62
C GLY A 250 11.27 -20.66 7.64
N GLY A 251 11.75 -19.44 7.64
CA GLY A 251 11.24 -18.41 8.51
C GLY A 251 11.88 -17.06 8.29
N ASN A 252 11.57 -16.12 9.18
CA ASN A 252 12.18 -14.82 9.20
C ASN A 252 12.60 -14.42 10.63
N ILE A 253 13.60 -13.54 10.70
CA ILE A 253 14.03 -12.88 11.94
C ILE A 253 14.12 -11.39 11.64
N SER A 254 13.48 -10.58 12.47
CA SER A 254 13.53 -9.12 12.38
C SER A 254 13.85 -8.51 13.74
N ALA A 255 14.64 -7.45 13.74
CA ALA A 255 14.96 -6.68 14.94
C ALA A 255 14.90 -5.19 14.62
N GLU A 256 14.33 -4.43 15.56
CA GLU A 256 14.18 -2.99 15.48
C GLU A 256 14.61 -2.34 16.81
N VAL A 257 15.30 -1.21 16.70
CA VAL A 257 15.67 -0.35 17.83
C VAL A 257 15.30 1.09 17.50
N VAL A 258 14.61 1.75 18.40
CA VAL A 258 14.20 3.14 18.29
C VAL A 258 14.68 3.93 19.50
N THR A 259 15.32 5.07 19.26
CA THR A 259 15.65 6.06 20.30
C THR A 259 14.96 7.38 19.99
N THR A 260 14.38 7.99 21.00
CA THR A 260 13.77 9.31 20.90
C THR A 260 14.25 10.22 22.02
N SER A 261 14.24 11.53 21.80
CA SER A 261 14.62 12.51 22.81
C SER A 261 13.55 13.59 23.00
N LYS A 262 13.50 14.18 24.21
CA LYS A 262 12.63 15.34 24.50
C LYS A 262 12.90 16.53 23.58
N LYS A 263 14.10 16.63 23.00
CA LYS A 263 14.45 17.69 22.05
C LYS A 263 13.92 17.45 20.64
N GLY A 264 13.19 16.32 20.40
CA GLY A 264 12.61 15.98 19.12
C GLY A 264 13.50 15.16 18.18
N PHE A 265 14.72 14.78 18.58
CA PHE A 265 15.55 13.86 17.79
C PHE A 265 15.06 12.42 17.93
N TYR A 266 15.15 11.68 16.84
CA TYR A 266 14.86 10.24 16.82
C TYR A 266 15.82 9.50 15.89
N ASN A 267 16.07 8.22 16.23
CA ASN A 267 16.76 7.25 15.38
C ASN A 267 15.93 5.97 15.36
N ARG A 268 15.89 5.32 14.21
CA ARG A 268 15.36 3.97 14.05
C ARG A 268 16.31 3.15 13.22
N MET A 269 16.66 1.97 13.69
CA MET A 269 17.41 0.96 12.96
C MET A 269 16.60 -0.31 12.91
N GLN A 270 16.57 -0.96 11.75
CA GLN A 270 15.87 -2.23 11.56
C GLN A 270 16.65 -3.11 10.60
N VAL A 271 16.67 -4.42 10.91
CA VAL A 271 17.22 -5.48 10.05
C VAL A 271 16.23 -6.62 10.00
N ASN A 272 16.05 -7.20 8.83
CA ASN A 272 15.20 -8.35 8.61
C ASN A 272 15.93 -9.36 7.71
N TYR A 273 15.92 -10.64 8.12
CA TYR A 273 16.45 -11.75 7.33
C TYR A 273 15.38 -12.83 7.18
N LYS A 274 15.14 -13.26 5.95
CA LYS A 274 14.16 -14.30 5.61
C LYS A 274 14.81 -15.34 4.70
N LYS A 275 14.56 -16.65 5.02
CA LYS A 275 15.01 -17.76 4.17
C LYS A 275 13.99 -18.89 4.18
N PHE A 276 13.62 -19.32 2.97
CA PHE A 276 12.77 -20.48 2.73
C PHE A 276 13.41 -21.35 1.64
N GLY A 277 13.29 -22.67 1.79
CA GLY A 277 13.55 -23.64 0.72
C GLY A 277 12.32 -23.80 -0.19
N ASP A 278 12.28 -24.89 -0.92
CA ASP A 278 11.18 -25.21 -1.81
C ASP A 278 9.84 -25.24 -1.08
N PHE A 279 8.87 -24.50 -1.61
CA PHE A 279 7.52 -24.54 -1.10
C PHE A 279 6.80 -25.81 -1.57
N LYS A 280 5.69 -26.13 -0.93
CA LYS A 280 4.90 -27.33 -1.20
C LYS A 280 3.45 -26.96 -1.52
N ALA A 281 2.95 -27.43 -2.65
CA ALA A 281 1.53 -27.53 -2.93
C ALA A 281 0.90 -28.66 -2.07
N ALA A 282 -0.39 -28.87 -2.14
CA ALA A 282 -1.04 -29.88 -1.30
C ALA A 282 -0.45 -31.29 -1.49
N LYS A 283 0.01 -31.63 -2.70
CA LYS A 283 0.40 -33.01 -3.08
C LYS A 283 1.88 -33.19 -3.47
N TYR A 284 2.61 -32.10 -3.79
CA TYR A 284 3.97 -32.15 -4.32
C TYR A 284 4.77 -30.90 -3.97
N ASN A 285 6.10 -30.99 -4.08
CA ASN A 285 7.01 -29.85 -3.92
C ASN A 285 7.01 -28.98 -5.18
N LEU A 286 7.06 -27.68 -4.98
CA LEU A 286 7.27 -26.67 -6.04
C LEU A 286 8.77 -26.47 -6.20
N SER A 287 9.40 -27.26 -7.07
CA SER A 287 10.85 -27.31 -7.21
C SER A 287 11.43 -25.96 -7.66
N ASN A 288 12.46 -25.47 -6.97
CA ASN A 288 13.12 -24.21 -7.19
C ASN A 288 12.25 -22.98 -6.87
N SER A 289 11.42 -23.06 -5.85
CA SER A 289 10.54 -21.95 -5.42
C SER A 289 11.05 -21.22 -4.17
N GLY A 290 12.23 -21.55 -3.69
CA GLY A 290 12.84 -20.95 -2.51
C GLY A 290 13.06 -19.44 -2.59
N VAL A 291 13.16 -18.79 -1.41
CA VAL A 291 13.36 -17.34 -1.29
C VAL A 291 14.40 -17.03 -0.22
N LYS A 292 15.26 -16.05 -0.47
CA LYS A 292 16.19 -15.48 0.50
C LYS A 292 16.17 -13.96 0.41
N ASN A 293 15.99 -13.28 1.55
CA ASN A 293 15.95 -11.82 1.61
C ASN A 293 16.80 -11.35 2.79
N LEU A 294 17.53 -10.25 2.58
CA LEU A 294 18.20 -9.48 3.62
C LEU A 294 17.83 -8.01 3.43
N ASN A 295 17.17 -7.44 4.42
CA ASN A 295 16.73 -6.06 4.37
C ASN A 295 17.26 -5.30 5.57
N ALA A 296 17.60 -4.03 5.38
CA ALA A 296 18.01 -3.13 6.44
C ALA A 296 17.46 -1.72 6.20
N SER A 297 17.11 -1.01 7.26
CA SER A 297 16.70 0.39 7.16
C SER A 297 17.22 1.22 8.32
N LEU A 298 17.46 2.50 8.05
CA LEU A 298 17.91 3.50 8.99
C LEU A 298 17.07 4.76 8.80
N SER A 299 16.53 5.30 9.88
CA SER A 299 15.94 6.64 9.91
C SER A 299 16.63 7.47 10.99
N PHE A 300 16.92 8.72 10.67
CA PHE A 300 17.42 9.72 11.61
C PHE A 300 16.72 11.04 11.34
N GLY A 301 16.19 11.69 12.36
CA GLY A 301 15.51 12.94 12.15
C GLY A 301 15.37 13.79 13.40
N TYR A 302 14.90 14.99 13.14
CA TYR A 302 14.51 15.98 14.15
C TYR A 302 13.11 16.50 13.80
N LYS A 303 12.21 16.50 14.75
CA LYS A 303 10.85 17.03 14.60
C LYS A 303 10.55 18.05 15.69
N SER A 304 10.13 19.24 15.28
CA SER A 304 9.44 20.21 16.11
C SER A 304 8.21 20.73 15.36
N PHE A 305 7.39 21.53 16.00
CA PHE A 305 6.23 22.14 15.34
C PHE A 305 6.63 23.04 14.16
N GLU A 306 7.65 23.88 14.34
CA GLU A 306 8.06 24.86 13.32
C GLU A 306 8.95 24.29 12.24
N LYS A 307 9.82 23.32 12.56
CA LYS A 307 10.83 22.84 11.62
C LYS A 307 11.25 21.40 11.94
N GLY A 308 11.74 20.74 10.94
CA GLY A 308 12.29 19.40 11.13
C GLY A 308 12.95 18.89 9.87
N PHE A 309 13.64 17.77 10.04
CA PHE A 309 14.20 17.01 8.93
C PHE A 309 14.11 15.52 9.21
N ASP A 310 14.11 14.73 8.15
CA ASP A 310 14.10 13.26 8.15
C ASP A 310 15.06 12.73 7.11
N LEU A 311 16.01 11.93 7.54
CA LEU A 311 16.90 11.12 6.69
C LEU A 311 16.43 9.68 6.76
N TYR A 312 16.22 9.07 5.63
CA TYR A 312 15.86 7.66 5.53
C TYR A 312 16.74 6.95 4.52
N TYR A 313 17.20 5.77 4.88
CA TYR A 313 17.89 4.86 3.98
C TYR A 313 17.33 3.46 4.14
N SER A 314 17.13 2.75 3.01
CA SER A 314 16.81 1.33 3.03
C SER A 314 17.61 0.56 1.98
N TYR A 315 17.93 -0.66 2.36
CA TYR A 315 18.58 -1.68 1.54
C TYR A 315 17.72 -2.94 1.51
N VAL A 316 17.50 -3.45 0.31
CA VAL A 316 16.77 -4.71 0.07
C VAL A 316 17.61 -5.59 -0.85
N ASP A 317 17.86 -6.82 -0.43
CA ASP A 317 18.56 -7.85 -1.21
C ASP A 317 17.70 -9.12 -1.25
N ASN A 318 17.16 -9.43 -2.43
CA ASN A 318 16.26 -10.53 -2.66
C ASN A 318 16.82 -11.52 -3.67
N THR A 319 16.81 -12.81 -3.31
CA THR A 319 17.01 -13.94 -4.21
C THR A 319 15.69 -14.71 -4.30
N ILE A 320 15.13 -14.85 -5.49
CA ILE A 320 13.84 -15.47 -5.72
C ILE A 320 14.00 -16.59 -6.73
N GLY A 321 13.69 -17.81 -6.35
CA GLY A 321 13.60 -18.97 -7.24
C GLY A 321 12.29 -18.93 -8.05
N ILE A 322 12.37 -19.37 -9.31
CA ILE A 322 11.24 -19.50 -10.22
C ILE A 322 11.02 -20.99 -10.48
N ILE A 323 9.77 -21.45 -10.39
CA ILE A 323 9.46 -22.87 -10.55
C ILE A 323 9.91 -23.40 -11.91
N ARG A 324 10.62 -24.55 -11.90
CA ARG A 324 11.23 -25.12 -13.11
C ARG A 324 10.23 -25.58 -14.16
N THR A 325 9.04 -25.91 -13.76
CA THR A 325 8.01 -26.49 -14.65
C THR A 325 7.48 -25.53 -15.70
N ALA A 326 7.69 -24.21 -15.53
CA ALA A 326 7.31 -23.18 -16.51
C ALA A 326 8.29 -23.07 -17.70
N HIS A 327 9.51 -23.64 -17.60
CA HIS A 327 10.53 -23.57 -18.64
C HIS A 327 10.61 -24.91 -19.39
N VAL A 328 10.02 -24.94 -20.56
CA VAL A 328 9.88 -26.12 -21.42
C VAL A 328 10.83 -26.04 -22.63
N GLY A 329 11.27 -27.18 -23.11
CA GLY A 329 12.30 -27.27 -24.13
C GLY A 329 11.83 -27.05 -25.57
N ASN A 330 10.58 -27.37 -25.87
CA ASN A 330 10.00 -27.29 -27.22
C ASN A 330 8.46 -27.14 -27.15
N VAL A 331 7.82 -26.90 -28.29
CA VAL A 331 6.36 -26.71 -28.39
C VAL A 331 5.59 -27.91 -27.84
N ASN A 332 6.04 -29.15 -28.12
CA ASN A 332 5.37 -30.37 -27.62
C ASN A 332 5.41 -30.46 -26.09
N ASP A 333 6.54 -30.08 -25.48
CA ASP A 333 6.69 -30.02 -24.03
C ASP A 333 5.79 -28.95 -23.44
N LEU A 334 5.64 -27.79 -24.12
CA LEU A 334 4.72 -26.71 -23.71
C LEU A 334 3.26 -27.19 -23.75
N ILE A 335 2.80 -27.76 -24.85
CA ILE A 335 1.44 -28.31 -25.01
C ILE A 335 1.19 -29.33 -23.91
N ARG A 336 2.11 -30.29 -23.74
CA ARG A 336 1.98 -31.35 -22.73
C ARG A 336 1.93 -30.79 -21.31
N ALA A 337 2.74 -29.77 -20.98
CA ALA A 337 2.78 -29.16 -19.66
C ALA A 337 1.46 -28.44 -19.34
N ILE A 338 0.92 -27.68 -20.31
CA ILE A 338 -0.36 -26.98 -20.17
C ILE A 338 -1.52 -28.00 -20.04
N ASN A 339 -1.62 -28.97 -20.94
CA ASN A 339 -2.73 -29.92 -20.97
C ASN A 339 -2.73 -30.90 -19.79
N LYS A 340 -1.54 -31.26 -19.27
CA LYS A 340 -1.39 -32.15 -18.10
C LYS A 340 -1.92 -31.52 -16.80
N LYS A 341 -1.94 -30.19 -16.70
CA LYS A 341 -2.36 -29.43 -15.51
C LYS A 341 -1.67 -29.89 -14.21
N ALA A 342 -0.45 -30.38 -14.30
CA ALA A 342 0.38 -30.86 -13.19
C ALA A 342 1.85 -30.62 -13.52
N PRO A 343 2.70 -30.39 -12.50
CA PRO A 343 4.12 -30.17 -12.73
C PRO A 343 4.75 -31.33 -13.51
N SER A 344 5.47 -31.00 -14.58
CA SER A 344 6.26 -31.98 -15.33
C SER A 344 7.55 -32.37 -14.61
N PHE A 345 7.92 -31.61 -13.61
CA PHE A 345 9.17 -31.76 -12.88
C PHE A 345 8.95 -31.49 -11.38
N VAL A 346 9.18 -32.52 -10.55
CA VAL A 346 9.05 -32.46 -9.09
C VAL A 346 10.29 -33.10 -8.49
N ASN A 347 11.06 -32.34 -7.71
CA ASN A 347 12.24 -32.82 -6.98
C ASN A 347 11.93 -33.00 -5.49
N ASP A 348 12.87 -33.61 -4.79
CA ASP A 348 12.92 -33.55 -3.33
C ASP A 348 13.15 -32.12 -2.87
N PHE A 349 12.81 -31.86 -1.62
CA PHE A 349 12.94 -30.55 -0.98
C PHE A 349 14.39 -30.07 -0.98
N SER A 350 14.64 -28.81 -1.39
CA SER A 350 15.96 -28.16 -1.35
C SER A 350 15.90 -26.74 -0.78
N TYR A 351 17.01 -26.30 -0.16
CA TYR A 351 17.25 -24.89 0.17
C TYR A 351 18.05 -24.16 -0.92
N GLU A 352 18.54 -24.88 -1.90
CA GLU A 352 19.27 -24.27 -3.03
C GLU A 352 18.30 -23.58 -3.97
N ILE A 353 18.65 -22.35 -4.37
CA ILE A 353 17.92 -21.56 -5.36
C ILE A 353 18.77 -21.54 -6.62
N ASP A 354 18.40 -22.39 -7.56
CA ASP A 354 19.08 -22.54 -8.87
C ASP A 354 18.36 -21.72 -9.95
N ASN A 355 18.87 -21.76 -11.17
CA ASN A 355 18.20 -21.15 -12.33
C ASN A 355 16.97 -21.97 -12.77
N PRO A 356 15.86 -21.30 -13.15
CA PRO A 356 15.69 -19.85 -13.28
C PRO A 356 15.51 -19.15 -11.93
N ARG A 357 16.07 -17.94 -11.79
CA ARG A 357 15.98 -17.12 -10.57
C ARG A 357 16.11 -15.63 -10.86
N GLN A 358 15.65 -14.80 -9.93
CA GLN A 358 15.92 -13.36 -9.90
C GLN A 358 16.84 -13.01 -8.72
N LEU A 359 17.79 -12.12 -8.96
CA LEU A 359 18.57 -11.42 -7.94
C LEU A 359 18.25 -9.94 -8.01
N ILE A 360 17.81 -9.37 -6.90
CA ILE A 360 17.34 -7.99 -6.84
C ILE A 360 18.06 -7.29 -5.69
N THR A 361 18.74 -6.17 -5.99
CA THR A 361 19.25 -5.26 -4.96
C THR A 361 18.60 -3.90 -5.15
N HIS A 362 18.07 -3.31 -4.05
CA HIS A 362 17.46 -2.00 -4.09
C HIS A 362 17.99 -1.12 -2.96
N HIS A 363 18.44 0.06 -3.32
CA HIS A 363 18.87 1.10 -2.41
C HIS A 363 17.95 2.30 -2.55
N LEU A 364 17.47 2.83 -1.45
CA LEU A 364 16.68 4.04 -1.39
C LEU A 364 17.25 4.96 -0.33
N ALA A 365 17.53 6.21 -0.69
CA ALA A 365 17.90 7.27 0.23
C ALA A 365 16.95 8.46 0.06
N LYS A 366 16.54 9.07 1.18
CA LYS A 366 15.65 10.24 1.21
C LYS A 366 16.16 11.25 2.22
N LEU A 367 16.14 12.51 1.84
CA LEU A 367 16.24 13.67 2.70
C LEU A 367 14.97 14.50 2.58
N GLN A 368 14.26 14.69 3.66
CA GLN A 368 13.10 15.57 3.75
C GLN A 368 13.35 16.63 4.81
N ALA A 369 13.00 17.89 4.54
CA ALA A 369 13.05 18.98 5.48
C ALA A 369 11.78 19.80 5.41
N TYR A 370 11.33 20.35 6.52
CA TYR A 370 10.19 21.27 6.54
C TYR A 370 10.42 22.45 7.45
N LYS A 371 9.73 23.54 7.08
CA LYS A 371 9.62 24.75 7.89
C LYS A 371 8.18 25.25 7.85
N ARG A 372 7.63 25.59 9.00
CA ARG A 372 6.35 26.25 9.14
C ARG A 372 6.57 27.76 9.17
N PHE A 373 5.75 28.48 8.44
CA PHE A 373 5.72 29.93 8.40
C PHE A 373 4.44 30.41 9.08
N GLN A 374 4.60 31.39 9.96
CA GLN A 374 3.49 32.01 10.65
C GLN A 374 2.48 32.59 9.65
N ASN A 375 1.19 32.43 9.90
CA ASN A 375 0.07 32.90 9.06
C ASN A 375 0.05 32.41 7.59
N LEU A 376 0.86 31.41 7.25
CA LEU A 376 0.85 30.80 5.92
C LEU A 376 0.62 29.29 5.99
N GLY A 377 1.54 28.58 6.62
CA GLY A 377 1.50 27.13 6.66
C GLY A 377 2.87 26.48 6.62
N LYS A 378 2.96 25.23 6.11
CA LYS A 378 4.15 24.38 6.16
C LYS A 378 4.71 24.13 4.76
N LEU A 379 5.94 24.54 4.50
CA LEU A 379 6.72 24.17 3.33
C LEU A 379 7.52 22.89 3.66
N THR A 380 7.41 21.88 2.81
CA THR A 380 8.18 20.65 2.86
C THR A 380 8.97 20.49 1.57
N LEU A 381 10.27 20.24 1.67
CA LEU A 381 11.16 19.93 0.57
C LEU A 381 11.65 18.51 0.74
N GLN A 382 11.67 17.73 -0.32
CA GLN A 382 12.18 16.37 -0.31
C GLN A 382 13.09 16.13 -1.52
N TYR A 383 14.20 15.47 -1.26
CA TYR A 383 15.07 14.89 -2.28
C TYR A 383 15.19 13.40 -2.03
N ASP A 384 15.04 12.59 -3.07
CA ASP A 384 15.21 11.15 -2.97
C ASP A 384 16.01 10.59 -4.16
N PHE A 385 16.61 9.44 -3.88
CA PHE A 385 17.52 8.75 -4.76
C PHE A 385 17.33 7.24 -4.61
N GLN A 386 17.20 6.53 -5.73
CA GLN A 386 17.02 5.09 -5.75
C GLN A 386 17.92 4.43 -6.79
N ILE A 387 18.45 3.27 -6.45
CA ILE A 387 19.10 2.36 -7.39
C ILE A 387 18.45 0.99 -7.21
N ASN A 388 17.85 0.47 -8.28
CA ASN A 388 17.39 -0.91 -8.35
C ASN A 388 18.23 -1.65 -9.38
N ARG A 389 18.85 -2.76 -9.00
CA ARG A 389 19.48 -3.68 -9.91
C ARG A 389 18.75 -5.00 -9.87
N ARG A 390 18.31 -5.45 -11.04
CA ARG A 390 17.62 -6.72 -11.22
C ARG A 390 18.34 -7.56 -12.25
N LYS A 391 18.74 -8.77 -11.83
CA LYS A 391 19.34 -9.77 -12.71
C LYS A 391 18.41 -10.96 -12.81
N GLU A 392 18.11 -11.36 -14.03
CA GLU A 392 17.34 -12.55 -14.32
C GLU A 392 18.23 -13.63 -14.90
N PHE A 393 18.14 -14.83 -14.36
CA PHE A 393 18.92 -15.98 -14.80
C PHE A 393 17.97 -17.01 -15.40
N ASP A 394 18.37 -17.54 -16.54
CA ASP A 394 17.65 -18.56 -17.27
C ASP A 394 18.32 -19.93 -17.11
N ARG A 395 17.59 -20.98 -17.46
CA ARG A 395 18.09 -22.35 -17.48
C ARG A 395 18.98 -22.59 -18.70
N ARG A 396 20.30 -22.48 -18.52
CA ARG A 396 21.30 -22.73 -19.57
C ARG A 396 22.12 -23.97 -19.24
N ARG A 397 22.48 -24.76 -20.26
CA ARG A 397 23.29 -25.98 -20.12
C ARG A 397 24.77 -25.78 -20.36
N THR A 398 25.23 -24.56 -20.70
CA THR A 398 26.63 -24.24 -21.10
C THR A 398 27.35 -23.55 -19.97
N VAL A 399 28.65 -23.25 -20.19
CA VAL A 399 29.51 -22.40 -19.35
C VAL A 399 28.89 -21.00 -19.05
N LEU A 400 27.84 -20.61 -19.78
CA LEU A 400 27.10 -19.36 -19.59
C LEU A 400 25.98 -19.45 -18.54
N ARG A 401 25.88 -20.57 -17.80
CA ARG A 401 24.84 -20.78 -16.79
C ARG A 401 24.78 -19.67 -15.74
N ASP A 402 25.94 -19.15 -15.36
CA ASP A 402 26.06 -18.14 -14.32
C ASP A 402 26.00 -16.68 -14.83
N ASN A 403 25.87 -16.51 -16.16
CA ASN A 403 25.64 -15.18 -16.73
C ASN A 403 24.14 -14.85 -16.70
N PRO A 404 23.76 -13.63 -16.27
CA PRO A 404 22.36 -13.23 -16.33
C PRO A 404 21.85 -13.21 -17.77
N ALA A 405 20.60 -13.54 -17.95
CA ALA A 405 19.89 -13.40 -19.21
C ALA A 405 19.40 -11.96 -19.43
N ALA A 406 19.11 -11.25 -18.34
CA ALA A 406 18.84 -9.82 -18.31
C ALA A 406 19.49 -9.21 -17.06
N ASP A 407 20.06 -8.01 -17.19
CA ASP A 407 20.63 -7.21 -16.09
C ASP A 407 20.14 -5.75 -16.27
N PHE A 408 19.17 -5.34 -15.48
CA PHE A 408 18.58 -4.01 -15.48
C PHE A 408 19.11 -3.20 -14.30
N ARG A 409 19.48 -1.94 -14.56
CA ARG A 409 19.96 -1.00 -13.54
C ARG A 409 19.14 0.28 -13.63
N LEU A 410 18.09 0.34 -12.84
CA LEU A 410 17.23 1.51 -12.77
C LEU A 410 17.75 2.47 -11.71
N PHE A 411 18.12 3.64 -12.16
CA PHE A 411 18.43 4.79 -11.35
C PHE A 411 17.24 5.75 -11.36
N THR A 412 16.85 6.28 -10.21
CA THR A 412 15.81 7.30 -10.12
C THR A 412 16.18 8.33 -9.07
N THR A 413 16.06 9.60 -9.42
CA THR A 413 16.17 10.71 -8.47
C THR A 413 15.00 11.67 -8.62
N SER A 414 14.51 12.20 -7.49
CA SER A 414 13.39 13.15 -7.50
C SER A 414 13.66 14.29 -6.53
N PHE A 415 13.20 15.47 -6.90
CA PHE A 415 13.06 16.61 -6.02
C PHE A 415 11.60 17.05 -6.01
N GLN A 416 11.01 17.20 -4.83
CA GLN A 416 9.64 17.65 -4.68
C GLN A 416 9.51 18.71 -3.60
N SER A 417 8.60 19.66 -3.86
CA SER A 417 8.21 20.72 -2.95
C SER A 417 6.71 20.61 -2.68
N ASN A 418 6.29 20.73 -1.44
CA ASN A 418 4.89 20.83 -1.05
C ASN A 418 4.70 21.97 -0.04
N LEU A 419 3.87 22.95 -0.41
CA LEU A 419 3.42 24.01 0.48
C LEU A 419 1.99 23.70 0.92
N LYS A 420 1.82 23.36 2.18
CA LYS A 420 0.52 23.21 2.83
C LYS A 420 0.13 24.54 3.47
N ILE A 421 -0.88 25.21 2.90
CA ILE A 421 -1.46 26.45 3.43
C ILE A 421 -2.63 26.04 4.33
N ASP A 422 -2.51 26.24 5.63
CA ASP A 422 -3.50 25.85 6.64
C ASP A 422 -3.92 27.03 7.57
N ALA A 423 -3.46 28.23 7.26
CA ALA A 423 -3.85 29.44 7.97
C ALA A 423 -5.26 29.97 7.59
N LEU A 424 -5.86 29.43 6.54
CA LEU A 424 -7.19 29.85 6.08
C LEU A 424 -8.29 29.12 6.86
N LYS A 425 -9.30 29.86 7.29
CA LYS A 425 -10.42 29.27 8.03
C LYS A 425 -11.16 28.25 7.14
N ASN A 426 -11.34 27.04 7.65
CA ASN A 426 -12.02 25.92 6.98
C ASN A 426 -11.43 25.47 5.64
N LEU A 427 -10.31 26.02 5.17
CA LEU A 427 -9.69 25.70 3.89
C LEU A 427 -8.21 25.35 4.07
N VAL A 428 -7.82 24.17 3.61
CA VAL A 428 -6.43 23.73 3.53
C VAL A 428 -6.07 23.53 2.05
N ILE A 429 -5.01 24.18 1.60
CA ILE A 429 -4.50 24.04 0.23
C ILE A 429 -3.12 23.40 0.28
N ASN A 430 -2.91 22.35 -0.51
CA ASN A 430 -1.59 21.79 -0.78
C ASN A 430 -1.24 22.10 -2.23
N THR A 431 -0.11 22.73 -2.45
CA THR A 431 0.41 23.02 -3.79
C THR A 431 1.90 22.72 -3.83
N GLY A 432 2.38 22.28 -4.98
CA GLY A 432 3.78 21.94 -5.10
C GLY A 432 4.19 21.55 -6.50
N PHE A 433 5.45 21.20 -6.61
CA PHE A 433 6.02 20.72 -7.86
C PHE A 433 6.93 19.52 -7.62
N LEU A 434 7.13 18.73 -8.68
CA LEU A 434 7.97 17.55 -8.76
C LEU A 434 8.91 17.70 -9.96
N LEU A 435 10.18 17.38 -9.74
CA LEU A 435 11.17 17.12 -10.79
C LEU A 435 11.69 15.70 -10.59
N ARG A 436 11.71 14.89 -11.64
CA ARG A 436 12.22 13.51 -11.60
C ARG A 436 13.03 13.19 -12.82
N TYR A 437 14.13 12.52 -12.58
CA TYR A 437 14.95 11.88 -13.60
C TYR A 437 15.05 10.39 -13.31
N GLN A 438 14.87 9.59 -14.34
CA GLN A 438 14.99 8.14 -14.28
C GLN A 438 15.83 7.66 -15.46
N GLN A 439 16.77 6.74 -15.20
CA GLN A 439 17.59 6.12 -16.21
C GLN A 439 17.60 4.60 -15.99
N ASN A 440 17.38 3.84 -17.05
CA ASN A 440 17.65 2.41 -17.07
C ASN A 440 18.88 2.15 -17.93
N ASN A 441 19.83 1.42 -17.39
CA ASN A 441 20.96 0.87 -18.15
C ASN A 441 20.77 -0.63 -18.26
N SER A 442 20.45 -1.11 -19.44
CA SER A 442 20.50 -2.54 -19.76
C SER A 442 21.93 -2.97 -19.96
N ALA A 443 22.32 -4.12 -19.38
CA ALA A 443 23.70 -4.56 -19.49
C ALA A 443 24.10 -4.89 -20.92
N ASP A 444 25.35 -4.57 -21.24
CA ASP A 444 25.97 -4.83 -22.50
C ASP A 444 25.82 -6.31 -22.96
N ALA A 445 25.60 -6.49 -24.25
CA ALA A 445 25.54 -7.78 -24.94
C ALA A 445 26.70 -8.74 -24.62
N ASN A 446 27.87 -8.21 -24.26
CA ASN A 446 29.03 -9.00 -23.83
C ASN A 446 28.81 -9.75 -22.50
N VAL A 447 27.95 -9.22 -21.59
CA VAL A 447 27.62 -9.86 -20.30
C VAL A 447 26.48 -10.85 -20.46
N THR A 448 25.48 -10.49 -21.23
CA THR A 448 24.24 -11.30 -21.40
C THR A 448 24.25 -12.14 -22.67
N ARG A 449 25.04 -11.77 -23.68
CA ARG A 449 25.00 -12.26 -25.08
C ARG A 449 23.60 -12.13 -25.70
N VAL A 450 22.81 -11.19 -25.25
CA VAL A 450 21.55 -10.83 -25.86
C VAL A 450 21.78 -9.53 -26.61
N ARG A 451 21.76 -9.57 -27.96
CA ARG A 451 22.02 -8.40 -28.81
C ARG A 451 20.92 -7.34 -28.67
N ILE A 452 19.67 -7.78 -28.52
CA ILE A 452 18.51 -6.91 -28.32
C ILE A 452 17.98 -7.20 -26.91
N PRO A 453 18.18 -6.29 -25.93
CA PRO A 453 17.64 -6.47 -24.58
C PRO A 453 16.12 -6.35 -24.59
N LEU A 454 15.43 -7.13 -23.71
CA LEU A 454 13.98 -7.08 -23.55
C LEU A 454 13.48 -5.64 -23.35
N ILE A 455 14.13 -4.91 -22.44
CA ILE A 455 13.91 -3.48 -22.21
C ILE A 455 15.22 -2.76 -22.49
N PRO A 456 15.25 -1.77 -23.39
CA PRO A 456 16.48 -1.07 -23.76
C PRO A 456 16.96 -0.12 -22.66
N SER A 457 18.14 0.46 -22.86
CA SER A 457 18.55 1.63 -22.11
C SER A 457 17.66 2.81 -22.46
N TYR A 458 17.24 3.56 -21.43
CA TYR A 458 16.39 4.75 -21.64
C TYR A 458 16.61 5.80 -20.57
N ASP A 459 16.31 7.05 -20.92
CA ASP A 459 16.22 8.20 -20.04
C ASP A 459 14.79 8.72 -20.01
N LYS A 460 14.27 9.02 -18.80
CA LYS A 460 12.93 9.59 -18.60
C LYS A 460 13.01 10.80 -17.69
N TYR A 461 12.42 11.91 -18.12
CA TYR A 461 12.32 13.17 -17.41
C TYR A 461 10.85 13.45 -17.11
N GLU A 462 10.53 13.86 -15.90
CA GLU A 462 9.17 14.16 -15.47
C GLU A 462 9.17 15.47 -14.66
N THR A 463 8.26 16.39 -15.02
CA THR A 463 8.02 17.62 -14.29
C THR A 463 6.53 17.73 -14.01
N GLY A 464 6.14 17.90 -12.75
CA GLY A 464 4.74 17.94 -12.36
C GLY A 464 4.41 19.13 -11.45
N PHE A 465 3.23 19.74 -11.64
CA PHE A 465 2.65 20.76 -10.78
C PHE A 465 1.28 20.31 -10.29
N TYR A 466 0.96 20.59 -9.03
CA TYR A 466 -0.34 20.25 -8.48
C TYR A 466 -0.86 21.30 -7.50
N VAL A 467 -2.19 21.33 -7.40
CA VAL A 467 -2.92 22.03 -6.35
C VAL A 467 -4.08 21.14 -5.88
N VAL A 468 -4.19 20.96 -4.58
CA VAL A 468 -5.28 20.19 -3.95
C VAL A 468 -5.83 21.01 -2.80
N SER A 469 -7.12 21.27 -2.79
CA SER A 469 -7.83 22.02 -1.76
C SER A 469 -8.78 21.10 -0.98
N ASN A 470 -8.85 21.29 0.32
CA ASN A 470 -9.79 20.63 1.22
C ASN A 470 -10.57 21.71 1.98
N TYR A 471 -11.89 21.73 1.79
CA TYR A 471 -12.78 22.71 2.38
C TYR A 471 -13.80 22.06 3.31
N ASN A 472 -13.85 22.54 4.54
CA ASN A 472 -14.88 22.14 5.51
C ASN A 472 -16.10 23.07 5.32
N LEU A 473 -17.11 22.62 4.53
CA LEU A 473 -18.32 23.39 4.27
C LEU A 473 -19.14 23.56 5.55
N SER A 474 -19.17 22.52 6.38
CA SER A 474 -19.75 22.52 7.72
C SER A 474 -18.99 21.56 8.62
N ALA A 475 -19.38 21.43 9.89
CA ALA A 475 -18.85 20.41 10.80
C ALA A 475 -19.10 18.98 10.27
N GLN A 476 -20.18 18.77 9.51
CA GLN A 476 -20.57 17.47 8.96
C GLN A 476 -20.15 17.25 7.52
N THR A 477 -19.93 18.34 6.73
CA THR A 477 -19.73 18.23 5.27
C THR A 477 -18.38 18.76 4.86
N LYS A 478 -17.64 17.95 4.09
CA LYS A 478 -16.30 18.25 3.59
C LYS A 478 -16.25 18.07 2.09
N ILE A 479 -15.50 18.93 1.42
CA ILE A 479 -15.28 18.90 -0.02
C ILE A 479 -13.78 18.92 -0.28
N SER A 480 -13.32 18.19 -1.27
CA SER A 480 -11.95 18.30 -1.80
C SER A 480 -11.99 18.47 -3.30
N ALA A 481 -11.07 19.26 -3.84
CA ALA A 481 -10.86 19.40 -5.28
C ALA A 481 -9.37 19.52 -5.56
N GLY A 482 -8.92 18.93 -6.66
CA GLY A 482 -7.51 18.95 -7.04
C GLY A 482 -7.32 18.96 -8.54
N PHE A 483 -6.18 19.53 -8.95
CA PHE A 483 -5.70 19.52 -10.32
C PHE A 483 -4.19 19.27 -10.33
N ARG A 484 -3.74 18.49 -11.32
CA ARG A 484 -2.32 18.20 -11.54
C ARG A 484 -2.03 18.20 -13.04
N TYR A 485 -0.84 18.72 -13.40
CA TYR A 485 -0.29 18.69 -14.75
C TYR A 485 1.12 18.15 -14.73
N ASP A 486 1.41 17.13 -15.55
CA ASP A 486 2.74 16.53 -15.68
C ASP A 486 3.19 16.53 -17.14
N LEU A 487 4.46 16.91 -17.32
CA LEU A 487 5.22 16.78 -18.54
C LEU A 487 6.16 15.59 -18.42
N THR A 488 6.09 14.65 -19.33
CA THR A 488 6.96 13.49 -19.37
C THR A 488 7.65 13.37 -20.71
N LYS A 489 8.99 13.25 -20.70
CA LYS A 489 9.82 12.95 -21.86
C LYS A 489 10.50 11.62 -21.63
N ILE A 490 10.46 10.72 -22.60
CA ILE A 490 11.18 9.45 -22.61
C ILE A 490 11.96 9.29 -23.90
N GLU A 491 13.22 8.90 -23.78
CA GLU A 491 14.15 8.65 -24.89
C GLU A 491 14.81 7.29 -24.67
N ALA A 492 14.95 6.48 -25.72
CA ALA A 492 15.56 5.16 -25.62
C ALA A 492 16.59 4.93 -26.74
N GLU A 493 17.56 4.07 -26.47
CA GLU A 493 18.45 3.52 -27.48
C GLU A 493 18.03 2.07 -27.74
N LYS A 494 17.48 1.79 -28.94
CA LYS A 494 16.88 0.51 -29.24
C LYS A 494 17.26 0.00 -30.63
N LYS A 495 17.55 -1.32 -30.67
CA LYS A 495 17.71 -2.05 -31.92
C LYS A 495 16.46 -2.83 -32.25
N TYR A 496 16.08 -2.83 -33.50
CA TYR A 496 15.03 -3.66 -34.10
C TYR A 496 15.64 -4.52 -35.21
N LYS A 497 15.02 -5.64 -35.52
CA LYS A 497 15.26 -6.27 -36.82
C LYS A 497 14.62 -5.40 -37.91
N VAL A 498 15.27 -5.29 -39.05
CA VAL A 498 14.74 -4.51 -40.20
C VAL A 498 13.34 -4.98 -40.55
N PHE A 499 13.12 -6.30 -40.61
CA PHE A 499 11.82 -6.88 -40.89
C PHE A 499 10.73 -6.43 -39.90
N ASP A 500 11.01 -6.48 -38.57
CA ASP A 500 10.04 -6.08 -37.54
C ASP A 500 9.74 -4.57 -37.62
N TRP A 501 10.71 -3.75 -38.05
CA TRP A 501 10.55 -2.30 -38.21
C TRP A 501 9.64 -1.96 -39.40
N GLU A 502 9.86 -2.62 -40.56
CA GLU A 502 9.06 -2.46 -41.77
C GLU A 502 7.66 -3.06 -41.61
N GLU A 503 7.50 -4.25 -41.01
CA GLU A 503 6.20 -4.89 -40.79
C GLU A 503 5.26 -4.03 -39.92
N ASN A 504 5.82 -3.27 -38.98
CA ASN A 504 5.04 -2.35 -38.15
C ASN A 504 4.88 -0.96 -38.79
N ASN A 505 5.33 -0.74 -40.04
CA ASN A 505 5.36 0.53 -40.76
C ASN A 505 6.08 1.66 -39.96
N TYR A 506 7.04 1.31 -39.13
CA TYR A 506 7.80 2.30 -38.35
C TYR A 506 8.78 3.11 -39.22
N ASP A 507 9.19 2.57 -40.35
CA ASP A 507 10.00 3.26 -41.37
C ASP A 507 9.26 4.45 -42.00
N GLU A 508 7.94 4.35 -42.19
CA GLU A 508 7.09 5.45 -42.67
C GLU A 508 6.65 6.39 -41.54
N LEU A 509 6.30 5.83 -40.36
CA LEU A 509 5.69 6.58 -39.24
C LEU A 509 6.74 7.33 -38.40
N PHE A 510 7.96 6.78 -38.30
CA PHE A 510 9.03 7.29 -37.43
C PHE A 510 10.39 7.31 -38.13
N PRO A 511 10.50 7.85 -39.38
CA PRO A 511 11.78 7.86 -40.14
C PRO A 511 12.89 8.61 -39.36
N GLU A 512 12.52 9.59 -38.53
CA GLU A 512 13.46 10.40 -37.74
C GLU A 512 14.10 9.64 -36.58
N PHE A 513 13.59 8.45 -36.19
CA PHE A 513 14.17 7.65 -35.11
C PHE A 513 15.33 6.80 -35.63
N THR A 514 15.46 6.57 -36.93
CA THR A 514 16.46 5.72 -37.51
C THR A 514 17.80 6.45 -37.65
N VAL A 515 18.89 5.80 -37.21
CA VAL A 515 20.26 6.34 -37.37
C VAL A 515 21.04 5.58 -38.43
N GLY A 516 20.82 4.29 -38.63
CA GLY A 516 21.44 3.48 -39.63
C GLY A 516 21.14 1.98 -39.50
N VAL A 517 21.43 1.23 -40.56
CA VAL A 517 21.35 -0.22 -40.55
C VAL A 517 22.73 -0.77 -40.15
N GLU A 518 22.75 -1.60 -39.09
CA GLU A 518 23.93 -2.29 -38.64
C GLU A 518 24.12 -3.63 -39.36
N GLU A 519 25.26 -4.28 -39.15
CA GLU A 519 25.48 -5.66 -39.58
C GLU A 519 24.41 -6.57 -38.99
N ASP A 520 24.08 -7.67 -39.69
CA ASP A 520 23.07 -8.67 -39.31
C ASP A 520 21.58 -8.21 -39.44
N PHE A 521 21.26 -7.26 -40.31
CA PHE A 521 19.91 -6.79 -40.57
C PHE A 521 19.21 -6.19 -39.33
N GLU A 522 19.98 -5.56 -38.46
CA GLU A 522 19.50 -4.77 -37.32
C GLU A 522 19.54 -3.27 -37.64
N ILE A 523 18.50 -2.56 -37.23
CA ILE A 523 18.40 -1.11 -37.35
C ILE A 523 18.51 -0.47 -35.97
N LEU A 524 19.47 0.49 -35.84
CA LEU A 524 19.63 1.27 -34.60
C LEU A 524 18.71 2.47 -34.63
N THR A 525 17.91 2.64 -33.59
CA THR A 525 16.92 3.71 -33.45
C THR A 525 17.05 4.44 -32.11
N PHE A 526 16.62 5.72 -32.09
CA PHE A 526 16.54 6.56 -30.90
C PHE A 526 15.11 7.12 -30.74
N PRO A 527 14.12 6.26 -30.38
CA PRO A 527 12.75 6.70 -30.19
C PRO A 527 12.65 7.73 -29.05
N LYS A 528 11.87 8.80 -29.32
CA LYS A 528 11.69 9.91 -28.40
C LYS A 528 10.24 10.34 -28.34
N PHE A 529 9.64 10.31 -27.15
CA PHE A 529 8.24 10.68 -26.93
C PHE A 529 8.10 11.76 -25.87
N ASN A 530 7.15 12.67 -26.08
CA ASN A 530 6.76 13.71 -25.15
C ASN A 530 5.27 13.57 -24.83
N PHE A 531 4.92 13.51 -23.56
CA PHE A 531 3.55 13.35 -23.10
C PHE A 531 3.14 14.48 -22.15
N ASN A 532 1.92 14.96 -22.32
CA ASN A 532 1.28 15.96 -21.48
C ASN A 532 0.11 15.28 -20.74
N ASN A 533 0.17 15.19 -19.42
CA ASN A 533 -0.82 14.52 -18.60
C ASN A 533 -1.59 15.52 -17.74
N TYR A 534 -2.92 15.41 -17.76
CA TYR A 534 -3.82 16.18 -16.91
C TYR A 534 -4.54 15.24 -15.97
N SER A 535 -4.60 15.59 -14.71
CA SER A 535 -5.36 14.84 -13.72
C SER A 535 -6.16 15.79 -12.85
N ALA A 536 -7.38 15.40 -12.50
CA ALA A 536 -8.26 16.19 -11.67
C ALA A 536 -8.98 15.30 -10.67
N SER A 537 -9.38 15.86 -9.56
CA SER A 537 -10.15 15.14 -8.56
C SER A 537 -11.21 16.01 -7.92
N PHE A 538 -12.32 15.38 -7.56
CA PHE A 538 -13.36 15.95 -6.73
C PHE A 538 -13.78 14.92 -5.69
N GLY A 539 -13.90 15.34 -4.44
CA GLY A 539 -14.36 14.53 -3.34
C GLY A 539 -15.40 15.25 -2.49
N PHE A 540 -16.38 14.51 -2.04
CA PHE A 540 -17.41 14.97 -1.12
C PHE A 540 -17.58 13.94 -0.01
N THR A 541 -17.71 14.38 1.24
CA THR A 541 -18.05 13.51 2.38
C THR A 541 -19.02 14.23 3.28
N SER A 542 -20.07 13.53 3.70
CA SER A 542 -21.04 14.01 4.66
C SER A 542 -21.24 12.99 5.78
N PHE A 543 -21.19 13.47 7.02
CA PHE A 543 -21.40 12.69 8.24
C PHE A 543 -22.82 12.92 8.76
N PHE A 544 -23.53 11.84 9.09
CA PHE A 544 -24.88 11.88 9.63
C PHE A 544 -24.88 11.34 11.06
N ASN A 545 -25.99 11.54 11.75
CA ASN A 545 -26.18 11.00 13.09
C ASN A 545 -26.00 9.46 13.14
N GLN A 546 -25.71 8.91 14.31
CA GLN A 546 -25.53 7.47 14.54
C GLN A 546 -24.37 6.82 13.77
N GLY A 547 -23.35 7.60 13.37
CA GLY A 547 -22.13 7.09 12.74
C GLY A 547 -22.26 6.77 11.25
N TYR A 548 -23.31 7.23 10.57
CA TYR A 548 -23.40 7.11 9.12
C TYR A 548 -22.52 8.14 8.40
N GLU A 549 -21.90 7.70 7.31
CA GLU A 549 -21.08 8.52 6.43
C GLU A 549 -21.39 8.19 4.97
N PHE A 550 -21.55 9.21 4.16
CA PHE A 550 -21.58 9.09 2.71
C PHE A 550 -20.39 9.83 2.13
N SER A 551 -19.63 9.15 1.27
CA SER A 551 -18.51 9.70 0.53
C SER A 551 -18.71 9.47 -0.95
N PHE A 552 -18.32 10.44 -1.78
CA PHE A 552 -18.30 10.34 -3.24
C PHE A 552 -16.98 10.91 -3.74
N ASN A 553 -16.33 10.20 -4.67
CA ASN A 553 -15.10 10.66 -5.32
C ASN A 553 -15.22 10.50 -6.83
N TYR A 554 -14.79 11.52 -7.55
CA TYR A 554 -14.49 11.49 -8.97
C TYR A 554 -13.01 11.75 -9.19
N GLY A 555 -12.39 10.99 -10.06
CA GLY A 555 -10.99 11.15 -10.46
C GLY A 555 -10.83 11.02 -11.97
N LEU A 556 -10.24 12.05 -12.57
CA LEU A 556 -9.65 12.01 -13.91
C LEU A 556 -8.15 11.76 -13.73
N ALA A 557 -7.65 10.65 -14.25
CA ALA A 557 -6.23 10.31 -14.23
C ALA A 557 -5.71 10.09 -15.66
N SER A 558 -4.50 10.57 -15.93
CA SER A 558 -3.84 10.37 -17.22
C SER A 558 -2.47 9.72 -16.99
N ARG A 559 -2.19 8.61 -17.69
CA ARG A 559 -0.96 7.83 -17.55
C ARG A 559 -0.20 7.73 -18.88
N THR A 560 1.07 8.03 -18.83
CA THR A 560 2.02 7.80 -19.93
C THR A 560 2.34 6.31 -20.06
N PRO A 561 2.47 5.75 -21.28
CA PRO A 561 3.05 4.43 -21.50
C PRO A 561 4.42 4.33 -20.86
N ASN A 562 4.73 3.20 -20.23
CA ASN A 562 6.05 2.96 -19.65
C ASN A 562 7.04 2.37 -20.68
N ALA A 563 8.31 2.24 -20.29
CA ALA A 563 9.35 1.75 -21.19
C ALA A 563 9.12 0.30 -21.64
N SER A 564 8.53 -0.57 -20.82
CA SER A 564 8.23 -1.95 -21.24
C SER A 564 7.09 -2.01 -22.25
N GLU A 565 6.07 -1.16 -22.07
CA GLU A 565 4.93 -1.09 -22.99
C GLU A 565 5.36 -0.57 -24.38
N LEU A 566 6.24 0.43 -24.41
CA LEU A 566 6.76 1.00 -25.67
C LEU A 566 7.80 0.14 -26.36
N PHE A 567 8.74 -0.44 -25.56
CA PHE A 567 10.00 -0.90 -26.09
C PHE A 567 10.32 -2.38 -25.87
N SER A 568 9.48 -3.17 -25.18
CA SER A 568 9.76 -4.61 -25.01
C SER A 568 9.97 -5.31 -26.34
N ASN A 569 11.00 -6.17 -26.41
CA ASN A 569 11.21 -7.03 -27.57
C ASN A 569 12.08 -8.24 -27.17
N GLY A 570 11.44 -9.38 -26.98
CA GLY A 570 12.15 -10.62 -26.73
C GLY A 570 11.66 -11.43 -25.54
N LEU A 571 12.46 -12.41 -25.15
CA LEU A 571 12.11 -13.35 -24.09
C LEU A 571 12.21 -12.72 -22.70
N HIS A 572 11.08 -12.69 -22.01
CA HIS A 572 11.00 -12.38 -20.59
C HIS A 572 11.19 -13.66 -19.78
N HIS A 573 12.40 -13.84 -19.27
CA HIS A 573 12.84 -15.12 -18.69
C HIS A 573 12.05 -15.52 -17.45
N SER A 574 11.70 -14.57 -16.60
CA SER A 574 10.92 -14.82 -15.38
C SER A 574 9.46 -15.18 -15.67
N ALA A 575 8.93 -14.69 -16.79
CA ALA A 575 7.56 -14.90 -17.24
C ALA A 575 7.39 -16.14 -18.14
N ALA A 576 8.49 -16.66 -18.66
CA ALA A 576 8.51 -17.73 -19.66
C ALA A 576 7.64 -17.41 -20.90
N ARG A 577 7.72 -16.18 -21.42
CA ARG A 577 7.02 -15.69 -22.60
C ARG A 577 7.84 -14.67 -23.39
N ILE A 578 7.50 -14.48 -24.67
CA ILE A 578 8.06 -13.42 -25.50
C ILE A 578 7.14 -12.21 -25.39
N GLU A 579 7.71 -11.02 -25.20
CA GLU A 579 6.96 -9.76 -25.10
C GLU A 579 7.37 -8.80 -26.20
N THR A 580 6.37 -8.20 -26.85
CA THR A 580 6.53 -7.21 -27.91
C THR A 580 5.80 -5.93 -27.56
N GLY A 581 6.53 -4.82 -27.43
CA GLY A 581 6.01 -3.48 -27.20
C GLY A 581 5.54 -2.81 -28.49
N SER A 582 4.92 -1.63 -28.37
CA SER A 582 4.48 -0.86 -29.52
C SER A 582 4.80 0.61 -29.38
N LEU A 583 5.42 1.21 -30.42
CA LEU A 583 5.68 2.65 -30.50
C LEU A 583 4.43 3.47 -30.77
N LEU A 584 3.30 2.83 -31.15
CA LEU A 584 2.03 3.47 -31.47
C LEU A 584 1.17 3.77 -30.24
N LEU A 585 1.64 3.42 -29.04
CA LEU A 585 0.86 3.57 -27.82
C LEU A 585 0.68 5.05 -27.44
N HIS A 586 -0.56 5.40 -27.14
CA HIS A 586 -0.95 6.70 -26.62
C HIS A 586 -1.11 6.65 -25.08
N LYS A 587 -1.23 7.83 -24.46
CA LYS A 587 -1.53 7.92 -23.02
C LYS A 587 -2.92 7.34 -22.70
N GLU A 588 -3.04 6.68 -21.56
CA GLU A 588 -4.33 6.27 -21.02
C GLU A 588 -5.03 7.46 -20.35
N ILE A 589 -6.36 7.54 -20.48
CA ILE A 589 -7.20 8.52 -19.81
C ILE A 589 -8.34 7.78 -19.10
N ALA A 590 -8.33 7.85 -17.78
CA ALA A 590 -9.30 7.16 -16.93
C ALA A 590 -10.23 8.15 -16.22
N ASN A 591 -11.54 7.85 -16.23
CA ASN A 591 -12.57 8.53 -15.46
C ASN A 591 -13.14 7.55 -14.44
N LYS A 592 -12.79 7.73 -13.17
CA LYS A 592 -13.20 6.86 -12.09
C LYS A 592 -14.21 7.54 -11.17
N PHE A 593 -15.31 6.88 -10.92
CA PHE A 593 -16.33 7.25 -9.94
C PHE A 593 -16.38 6.19 -8.85
N ILE A 594 -16.40 6.62 -7.61
CA ILE A 594 -16.59 5.73 -6.47
C ILE A 594 -17.45 6.43 -5.41
N ALA A 595 -18.49 5.76 -4.97
CA ALA A 595 -19.30 6.18 -3.83
C ALA A 595 -19.09 5.20 -2.68
N SER A 596 -19.21 5.65 -1.45
CA SER A 596 -19.16 4.79 -0.27
C SER A 596 -20.22 5.20 0.73
N PHE A 597 -21.03 4.25 1.18
CA PHE A 597 -21.94 4.43 2.28
C PHE A 597 -21.49 3.55 3.44
N THR A 598 -21.11 4.18 4.53
CA THR A 598 -20.48 3.53 5.68
C THR A 598 -21.28 3.80 6.94
N ARG A 599 -21.46 2.79 7.78
CA ARG A 599 -21.91 2.91 9.15
C ARG A 599 -20.81 2.51 10.12
N ASN A 600 -20.33 3.48 10.88
CA ASN A 600 -19.33 3.26 11.94
C ASN A 600 -20.05 3.01 13.26
N HIS A 601 -20.29 1.74 13.61
CA HIS A 601 -20.95 1.36 14.84
C HIS A 601 -20.36 0.07 15.43
N GLN A 602 -20.22 0.00 16.75
CA GLN A 602 -19.53 -1.12 17.42
C GLN A 602 -20.29 -2.46 17.27
N VAL A 603 -21.61 -2.46 17.32
CA VAL A 603 -22.42 -3.68 17.23
C VAL A 603 -22.52 -4.16 15.79
N LEU A 604 -22.77 -3.25 14.86
CA LEU A 604 -22.80 -3.56 13.42
C LEU A 604 -22.34 -2.36 12.62
N GLY A 605 -21.13 -2.45 12.12
CA GLY A 605 -20.55 -1.56 11.13
C GLY A 605 -20.58 -2.19 9.75
N PHE A 606 -20.71 -1.37 8.71
CA PHE A 606 -20.59 -1.82 7.32
C PHE A 606 -20.12 -0.70 6.41
N SER A 607 -19.59 -1.07 5.26
CA SER A 607 -19.25 -0.16 4.17
C SER A 607 -19.63 -0.80 2.84
N ILE A 608 -20.36 -0.08 2.00
CA ILE A 608 -20.71 -0.48 0.63
C ILE A 608 -20.13 0.55 -0.31
N SER A 609 -19.27 0.11 -1.23
CA SER A 609 -18.52 1.01 -2.11
C SER A 609 -18.64 0.57 -3.56
N PRO A 610 -19.71 0.95 -4.30
CA PRO A 610 -19.77 0.78 -5.74
C PRO A 610 -18.79 1.71 -6.44
N TYR A 611 -18.21 1.22 -7.54
CA TYR A 611 -17.28 1.98 -8.37
C TYR A 611 -17.49 1.70 -9.87
N TYR A 612 -17.12 2.68 -10.68
CA TYR A 612 -17.11 2.62 -12.14
C TYR A 612 -15.88 3.36 -12.67
N ASN A 613 -15.15 2.75 -13.57
CA ASN A 613 -13.97 3.31 -14.21
C ASN A 613 -14.02 3.09 -15.72
N SER A 614 -14.04 4.18 -16.50
CA SER A 614 -13.93 4.16 -17.95
C SER A 614 -12.54 4.60 -18.34
N ILE A 615 -11.83 3.82 -19.14
CA ILE A 615 -10.44 4.04 -19.52
C ILE A 615 -10.32 4.03 -21.03
N ASN A 616 -10.02 5.18 -21.62
CA ASN A 616 -9.68 5.28 -23.02
C ASN A 616 -8.21 4.94 -23.24
N ASN A 617 -7.91 4.25 -24.34
CA ASN A 617 -6.56 3.79 -24.69
C ASN A 617 -5.94 2.89 -23.60
N PHE A 618 -6.71 2.01 -22.99
CA PHE A 618 -6.22 1.07 -21.99
C PHE A 618 -5.17 0.14 -22.59
N ILE A 619 -3.95 0.16 -22.06
CA ILE A 619 -2.83 -0.66 -22.53
C ILE A 619 -2.93 -2.03 -21.87
N GLN A 620 -3.05 -3.08 -22.66
CA GLN A 620 -3.07 -4.47 -22.20
C GLN A 620 -1.95 -5.27 -22.85
N LEU A 621 -1.48 -6.31 -22.16
CA LEU A 621 -0.56 -7.31 -22.69
C LEU A 621 -1.35 -8.60 -22.90
N ILE A 622 -1.48 -9.03 -24.13
CA ILE A 622 -2.33 -10.17 -24.53
C ILE A 622 -1.54 -11.19 -25.36
N PRO A 623 -1.92 -12.49 -25.31
CA PRO A 623 -1.35 -13.50 -26.20
C PRO A 623 -1.59 -13.14 -27.68
N ALA A 624 -0.54 -13.30 -28.51
CA ALA A 624 -0.61 -13.02 -29.96
C ALA A 624 -1.09 -14.22 -30.79
N GLY A 625 -1.45 -15.34 -30.16
CA GLY A 625 -1.99 -16.52 -30.83
C GLY A 625 -0.94 -17.42 -31.44
N ASP A 626 0.31 -17.35 -31.02
CA ASP A 626 1.40 -18.22 -31.51
C ASP A 626 2.38 -18.64 -30.42
N ALA A 627 3.13 -19.73 -30.68
CA ALA A 627 4.21 -20.23 -29.86
C ALA A 627 5.52 -20.21 -30.65
N LEU A 628 6.40 -19.30 -30.30
CA LEU A 628 7.68 -19.12 -30.99
C LEU A 628 8.77 -20.03 -30.41
N THR A 629 9.46 -20.74 -31.26
CA THR A 629 10.63 -21.56 -30.89
C THR A 629 11.88 -20.72 -30.91
N THR A 630 12.59 -20.69 -29.79
CA THR A 630 13.86 -20.03 -29.62
C THR A 630 14.97 -21.06 -29.32
N VAL A 631 16.22 -20.66 -29.35
CA VAL A 631 17.36 -21.49 -28.89
C VAL A 631 17.25 -21.90 -27.41
N ARG A 632 16.30 -21.35 -26.67
CA ARG A 632 16.07 -21.57 -25.23
C ARG A 632 14.81 -22.33 -24.91
N GLY A 633 14.00 -22.64 -25.91
CA GLY A 633 12.72 -23.33 -25.77
C GLY A 633 11.61 -22.69 -26.57
N ALA A 634 10.38 -23.19 -26.39
CA ALA A 634 9.18 -22.66 -26.98
C ALA A 634 8.42 -21.80 -25.96
N PHE A 635 8.02 -20.62 -26.40
CA PHE A 635 7.33 -19.63 -25.54
C PHE A 635 6.17 -19.00 -26.32
N ILE A 636 5.10 -18.68 -25.60
CA ILE A 636 3.95 -17.97 -26.15
C ILE A 636 4.34 -16.51 -26.35
N GLU A 637 4.03 -15.96 -27.53
CA GLU A 637 4.19 -14.53 -27.79
C GLU A 637 3.03 -13.73 -27.19
N TRP A 638 3.38 -12.59 -26.58
CA TRP A 638 2.46 -11.62 -26.02
C TRP A 638 2.78 -10.23 -26.55
N LYS A 639 1.74 -9.48 -26.97
CA LYS A 639 1.89 -8.14 -27.53
C LYS A 639 1.16 -7.09 -26.69
N TYR A 640 1.78 -5.92 -26.55
CA TYR A 640 1.10 -4.76 -25.98
C TYR A 640 0.16 -4.14 -27.02
N SER A 641 -1.08 -3.94 -26.64
CA SER A 641 -2.13 -3.34 -27.46
C SER A 641 -2.95 -2.33 -26.66
N GLN A 642 -3.69 -1.46 -27.37
CA GLN A 642 -4.60 -0.50 -26.74
C GLN A 642 -6.03 -0.74 -27.14
N VAL A 643 -6.93 -0.61 -26.15
CA VAL A 643 -8.38 -0.74 -26.31
C VAL A 643 -9.08 0.28 -25.41
N ASP A 644 -10.35 0.58 -25.69
CA ASP A 644 -11.18 1.25 -24.71
C ASP A 644 -11.75 0.23 -23.72
N ALA A 645 -11.68 0.54 -22.44
CA ALA A 645 -12.01 -0.39 -21.36
C ALA A 645 -13.02 0.20 -20.37
N ARG A 646 -13.80 -0.69 -19.76
CA ARG A 646 -14.70 -0.38 -18.67
C ARG A 646 -14.50 -1.37 -17.55
N ILE A 647 -14.33 -0.87 -16.30
CA ILE A 647 -14.21 -1.70 -15.10
C ILE A 647 -15.20 -1.19 -14.07
N PHE A 648 -16.05 -2.06 -13.55
CA PHE A 648 -17.01 -1.68 -12.52
C PHE A 648 -17.21 -2.81 -11.50
N GLY A 649 -17.70 -2.46 -10.33
CA GLY A 649 -17.88 -3.44 -9.28
C GLY A 649 -18.37 -2.83 -7.96
N VAL A 650 -18.37 -3.67 -6.93
CA VAL A 650 -18.79 -3.30 -5.57
C VAL A 650 -17.87 -3.95 -4.56
N ASP A 651 -17.37 -3.16 -3.62
CA ASP A 651 -16.72 -3.62 -2.40
C ASP A 651 -17.72 -3.56 -1.24
N LEU A 652 -17.85 -4.64 -0.47
CA LEU A 652 -18.68 -4.71 0.73
C LEU A 652 -17.82 -5.18 1.90
N ASP A 653 -17.81 -4.41 2.98
CA ASP A 653 -17.23 -4.77 4.26
C ASP A 653 -18.31 -4.77 5.34
N VAL A 654 -18.29 -5.76 6.22
CA VAL A 654 -19.16 -5.86 7.39
C VAL A 654 -18.30 -6.19 8.60
N ASN A 655 -18.54 -5.51 9.72
CA ASN A 655 -17.93 -5.85 10.99
C ASN A 655 -18.95 -5.75 12.11
N GLY A 656 -18.80 -6.56 13.13
CA GLY A 656 -19.73 -6.56 14.25
C GLY A 656 -19.20 -7.22 15.49
N LYS A 657 -19.62 -6.66 16.62
CA LYS A 657 -19.39 -7.24 17.94
C LYS A 657 -20.63 -8.09 18.29
N LEU A 658 -20.50 -9.41 18.21
CA LEU A 658 -21.56 -10.36 18.52
C LEU A 658 -21.77 -10.49 20.03
N THR A 659 -20.68 -10.51 20.81
CA THR A 659 -20.63 -10.43 22.26
C THR A 659 -19.42 -9.60 22.68
N ASP A 660 -19.23 -9.35 23.98
CA ASP A 660 -18.06 -8.60 24.48
C ASP A 660 -16.71 -9.24 24.10
N LYS A 661 -16.71 -10.50 23.75
CA LYS A 661 -15.49 -11.27 23.43
C LYS A 661 -15.52 -11.84 22.01
N LEU A 662 -16.64 -11.77 21.29
CA LEU A 662 -16.80 -12.39 19.98
C LEU A 662 -17.08 -11.33 18.91
N TYR A 663 -16.25 -11.28 17.89
CA TYR A 663 -16.29 -10.33 16.79
C TYR A 663 -16.40 -11.07 15.46
N TYR A 664 -17.16 -10.51 14.54
CA TYR A 664 -17.30 -10.97 13.18
C TYR A 664 -16.79 -9.92 12.20
N THR A 665 -16.09 -10.37 11.13
CA THR A 665 -15.79 -9.55 9.98
C THR A 665 -16.11 -10.31 8.69
N GLY A 666 -16.69 -9.62 7.72
CA GLY A 666 -16.99 -10.16 6.41
C GLY A 666 -16.58 -9.17 5.33
N SER A 667 -16.13 -9.66 4.19
CA SER A 667 -15.82 -8.86 3.02
C SER A 667 -16.24 -9.56 1.74
N LEU A 668 -16.71 -8.80 0.75
CA LEU A 668 -17.08 -9.28 -0.57
C LEU A 668 -16.57 -8.29 -1.63
N GLY A 669 -15.82 -8.79 -2.59
CA GLY A 669 -15.40 -8.05 -3.78
C GLY A 669 -16.02 -8.65 -5.02
N VAL A 670 -16.74 -7.83 -5.79
CA VAL A 670 -17.31 -8.17 -7.10
C VAL A 670 -16.79 -7.20 -8.12
N LEU A 671 -16.28 -7.73 -9.23
CA LEU A 671 -15.70 -6.92 -10.31
C LEU A 671 -16.00 -7.54 -11.66
N GLN A 672 -16.25 -6.67 -12.65
CA GLN A 672 -16.27 -7.00 -14.05
C GLN A 672 -15.43 -5.98 -14.84
N GLY A 673 -14.71 -6.46 -15.85
CA GLY A 673 -13.92 -5.64 -16.78
C GLY A 673 -14.20 -6.03 -18.21
N ASP A 674 -14.53 -5.04 -19.05
CA ASP A 674 -14.89 -5.23 -20.45
C ASP A 674 -13.92 -4.45 -21.34
N ASN A 675 -13.46 -5.08 -22.42
CA ASN A 675 -12.80 -4.46 -23.56
C ASN A 675 -13.92 -4.02 -24.54
N LEU A 676 -14.13 -2.72 -24.63
CA LEU A 676 -15.23 -2.13 -25.43
C LEU A 676 -14.90 -2.06 -26.92
N THR A 677 -13.62 -2.17 -27.29
CA THR A 677 -13.17 -2.14 -28.69
C THR A 677 -13.48 -3.46 -29.41
N GLU A 678 -13.29 -4.58 -28.72
CA GLU A 678 -13.45 -5.92 -29.26
C GLU A 678 -14.72 -6.62 -28.76
N ASP A 679 -15.45 -6.00 -27.82
CA ASP A 679 -16.67 -6.53 -27.16
C ASP A 679 -16.43 -7.88 -26.45
N ILE A 680 -15.30 -8.00 -25.77
CA ILE A 680 -14.90 -9.20 -24.99
C ILE A 680 -14.51 -8.79 -23.54
N PRO A 681 -14.45 -9.71 -22.59
CA PRO A 681 -13.92 -9.41 -21.26
C PRO A 681 -12.43 -9.00 -21.29
N LEU A 682 -12.00 -8.20 -20.32
CA LEU A 682 -10.58 -7.92 -20.10
C LEU A 682 -9.85 -9.14 -19.52
N ILE A 683 -8.57 -9.29 -19.90
CA ILE A 683 -7.70 -10.34 -19.36
C ILE A 683 -7.32 -10.05 -17.89
N HIS A 684 -7.04 -11.10 -17.09
CA HIS A 684 -6.57 -11.05 -15.70
C HIS A 684 -7.50 -10.26 -14.74
N MET A 685 -8.79 -10.22 -14.99
CA MET A 685 -9.74 -9.64 -14.03
C MET A 685 -9.95 -10.58 -12.84
N PRO A 686 -9.90 -10.08 -11.59
CA PRO A 686 -10.15 -10.88 -10.39
C PRO A 686 -11.52 -11.55 -10.42
N SER A 687 -11.58 -12.79 -9.92
CA SER A 687 -12.85 -13.47 -9.64
C SER A 687 -13.58 -12.80 -8.47
N THR A 688 -14.89 -12.95 -8.41
CA THR A 688 -15.66 -12.63 -7.20
C THR A 688 -15.08 -13.40 -6.03
N ASN A 689 -14.76 -12.69 -4.96
CA ASN A 689 -14.19 -13.27 -3.75
C ASN A 689 -14.91 -12.78 -2.50
N PHE A 690 -14.96 -13.66 -1.51
CA PHE A 690 -15.53 -13.29 -0.24
C PHE A 690 -14.78 -13.95 0.93
N SER A 691 -14.71 -13.23 2.04
CA SER A 691 -14.06 -13.69 3.25
C SER A 691 -14.95 -13.46 4.45
N ASN A 692 -15.01 -14.45 5.37
CA ASN A 692 -15.64 -14.33 6.67
C ASN A 692 -14.63 -14.70 7.75
N ALA A 693 -14.61 -13.95 8.83
CA ALA A 693 -13.79 -14.29 9.97
C ALA A 693 -14.55 -14.11 11.28
N LEU A 694 -14.34 -15.00 12.18
CA LEU A 694 -14.86 -14.99 13.54
C LEU A 694 -13.69 -14.97 14.52
N PHE A 695 -13.64 -13.96 15.39
CA PHE A 695 -12.58 -13.77 16.37
C PHE A 695 -13.13 -13.80 17.79
N TYR A 696 -12.51 -14.59 18.63
CA TYR A 696 -12.68 -14.55 20.08
C TYR A 696 -11.51 -13.78 20.69
N THR A 697 -11.77 -12.72 21.45
CA THR A 697 -10.75 -11.90 22.10
C THR A 697 -11.02 -11.81 23.60
N ASN A 698 -10.01 -12.13 24.41
CA ASN A 698 -10.07 -12.01 25.85
C ASN A 698 -8.87 -11.16 26.36
N LYS A 699 -9.12 -9.88 26.65
CA LYS A 699 -8.10 -8.93 27.07
C LYS A 699 -7.53 -9.24 28.47
N GLU A 700 -8.31 -9.87 29.33
CA GLU A 700 -7.94 -10.19 30.72
C GLU A 700 -7.05 -11.45 30.77
N PHE A 701 -7.25 -12.39 29.86
CA PHE A 701 -6.47 -13.62 29.79
C PHE A 701 -5.37 -13.47 28.73
N TYR A 702 -4.23 -12.94 29.15
CA TYR A 702 -3.02 -12.75 28.31
C TYR A 702 -3.28 -12.08 26.96
N GLN A 703 -4.29 -11.23 26.86
CA GLN A 703 -4.73 -10.61 25.59
C GLN A 703 -4.97 -11.65 24.48
N LEU A 704 -5.54 -12.80 24.87
CA LEU A 704 -5.78 -13.93 23.97
C LEU A 704 -6.69 -13.52 22.81
N ASN A 705 -6.25 -13.84 21.60
CA ASN A 705 -7.03 -13.71 20.38
C ASN A 705 -7.01 -15.06 19.64
N ILE A 706 -8.19 -15.56 19.25
CA ILE A 706 -8.36 -16.78 18.46
C ILE A 706 -9.30 -16.47 17.32
N GLY A 707 -8.92 -16.83 16.09
CA GLY A 707 -9.71 -16.54 14.90
C GLY A 707 -9.79 -17.73 13.95
N ILE A 708 -10.92 -17.84 13.28
CA ILE A 708 -11.11 -18.73 12.12
C ILE A 708 -11.56 -17.84 10.96
N THR A 709 -10.87 -17.97 9.82
CA THR A 709 -11.18 -17.25 8.59
C THR A 709 -11.53 -18.25 7.49
N GLN A 710 -12.65 -18.05 6.84
CA GLN A 710 -13.04 -18.69 5.59
C GLN A 710 -12.74 -17.71 4.45
N GLN A 711 -12.05 -18.16 3.44
CA GLN A 711 -11.79 -17.42 2.21
C GLN A 711 -12.31 -18.23 1.02
N THR A 712 -13.20 -17.65 0.24
CA THR A 712 -13.76 -18.28 -0.97
C THR A 712 -13.48 -17.41 -2.18
N GLU A 713 -13.00 -18.04 -3.22
CA GLU A 713 -12.84 -17.45 -4.55
C GLU A 713 -13.68 -18.25 -5.53
N PHE A 714 -14.59 -17.55 -6.21
CA PHE A 714 -15.46 -18.18 -7.19
C PHE A 714 -14.72 -18.41 -8.51
N ARG A 715 -15.25 -19.29 -9.34
CA ARG A 715 -14.74 -19.46 -10.70
C ARG A 715 -14.93 -18.15 -11.47
N GLN A 716 -13.88 -17.69 -12.16
CA GLN A 716 -14.00 -16.57 -13.09
C GLN A 716 -14.85 -17.00 -14.28
N SER A 717 -15.99 -16.33 -14.48
CA SER A 717 -16.95 -16.64 -15.55
C SER A 717 -16.84 -15.70 -16.74
N SER A 718 -16.19 -14.54 -16.56
CA SER A 718 -16.02 -13.51 -17.60
C SER A 718 -14.53 -13.38 -17.93
N PHE A 719 -14.08 -14.01 -19.00
CA PHE A 719 -12.69 -14.03 -19.45
C PHE A 719 -12.63 -14.11 -20.98
N PRO A 720 -11.58 -13.50 -21.60
CA PRO A 720 -11.43 -13.59 -23.06
C PRO A 720 -10.90 -14.96 -23.48
N ASP A 721 -11.24 -15.39 -24.67
CA ASP A 721 -10.69 -16.61 -25.27
C ASP A 721 -9.51 -16.28 -26.19
N TYR A 722 -8.30 -16.52 -25.67
CA TYR A 722 -7.03 -16.42 -26.40
C TYR A 722 -6.41 -17.78 -26.67
N ASN A 723 -7.20 -18.85 -26.65
CA ASN A 723 -6.75 -20.18 -27.05
C ASN A 723 -6.36 -20.17 -28.54
N PHE A 724 -5.32 -20.89 -28.88
CA PHE A 724 -4.85 -21.00 -30.25
C PHE A 724 -4.44 -22.43 -30.60
N THR A 725 -4.41 -22.75 -31.88
CA THR A 725 -3.90 -24.04 -32.38
C THR A 725 -2.46 -23.86 -32.86
N THR A 726 -1.61 -24.83 -32.55
CA THR A 726 -0.23 -24.85 -33.05
C THR A 726 0.09 -26.24 -33.58
N PHE A 727 0.91 -26.31 -34.62
CA PHE A 727 1.31 -27.59 -35.22
C PHE A 727 2.22 -28.38 -34.28
N ASN A 728 1.83 -29.62 -33.98
CA ASN A 728 2.63 -30.55 -33.20
C ASN A 728 3.45 -31.46 -34.18
N PRO A 729 4.78 -31.27 -34.32
CA PRO A 729 5.57 -32.00 -35.30
C PRO A 729 5.75 -33.49 -34.92
N ILE A 730 5.47 -33.92 -33.69
CA ILE A 730 5.57 -35.32 -33.29
C ILE A 730 4.36 -36.10 -33.79
N ASN A 731 3.17 -35.57 -33.56
CA ASN A 731 1.92 -36.21 -33.93
C ASN A 731 1.46 -35.84 -35.36
N GLN A 732 2.13 -34.85 -36.00
CA GLN A 732 1.79 -34.25 -37.29
C GLN A 732 0.33 -33.79 -37.36
N GLU A 733 -0.14 -33.16 -36.28
CA GLU A 733 -1.51 -32.63 -36.15
C GLU A 733 -1.49 -31.26 -35.48
N ASP A 734 -2.54 -30.46 -35.76
CA ASP A 734 -2.78 -29.23 -35.04
C ASP A 734 -3.37 -29.53 -33.67
N VAL A 735 -2.75 -28.99 -32.62
CA VAL A 735 -3.17 -29.19 -31.23
C VAL A 735 -3.58 -27.86 -30.60
N LEU A 736 -4.71 -27.87 -29.90
CA LEU A 736 -5.20 -26.71 -29.15
C LEU A 736 -4.30 -26.44 -27.91
N VAL A 737 -3.83 -25.21 -27.78
CA VAL A 737 -3.12 -24.69 -26.60
C VAL A 737 -4.11 -23.90 -25.75
N ASP A 738 -4.58 -24.49 -24.66
CA ASP A 738 -5.55 -23.89 -23.75
C ASP A 738 -4.86 -23.00 -22.72
N ILE A 739 -4.83 -21.69 -22.99
CA ILE A 739 -4.28 -20.65 -22.09
C ILE A 739 -5.36 -19.72 -21.50
N SER A 740 -6.62 -19.95 -21.86
CA SER A 740 -7.72 -19.10 -21.40
C SER A 740 -8.61 -19.74 -20.35
N SER A 741 -8.64 -21.08 -20.28
CA SER A 741 -9.47 -21.79 -19.31
C SER A 741 -9.24 -21.32 -17.87
N THR A 742 -10.37 -21.07 -17.19
CA THR A 742 -10.35 -20.59 -15.79
C THR A 742 -10.20 -21.74 -14.80
N THR A 743 -9.69 -21.39 -13.65
CA THR A 743 -9.55 -22.33 -12.51
C THR A 743 -10.91 -22.57 -11.84
N GLY A 744 -11.05 -23.73 -11.16
CA GLY A 744 -12.27 -24.01 -10.38
C GLY A 744 -12.38 -23.13 -9.15
N ALA A 745 -13.60 -22.91 -8.67
CA ALA A 745 -13.85 -22.24 -7.40
C ALA A 745 -13.22 -23.01 -6.23
N PHE A 746 -12.75 -22.29 -5.23
CA PHE A 746 -12.20 -22.92 -4.03
C PHE A 746 -12.58 -22.14 -2.75
N THR A 747 -12.58 -22.87 -1.65
CA THR A 747 -12.74 -22.33 -0.29
C THR A 747 -11.62 -22.84 0.57
N LEU A 748 -10.93 -21.93 1.25
CA LEU A 748 -9.86 -22.21 2.21
C LEU A 748 -10.31 -21.81 3.60
N PHE A 749 -9.82 -22.52 4.60
CA PHE A 749 -10.00 -22.18 6.00
C PHE A 749 -8.64 -21.95 6.63
N HIS A 750 -8.55 -20.92 7.45
CA HIS A 750 -7.35 -20.51 8.17
C HIS A 750 -7.68 -20.38 9.66
N PHE A 751 -6.72 -20.74 10.49
CA PHE A 751 -6.78 -20.55 11.94
C PHE A 751 -5.66 -19.62 12.37
N ASN A 752 -5.96 -18.72 13.27
CA ASN A 752 -4.96 -17.85 13.90
C ASN A 752 -5.23 -17.76 15.40
N SER A 753 -4.15 -17.75 16.17
CA SER A 753 -4.21 -17.50 17.60
C SER A 753 -3.00 -16.70 18.06
N SER A 754 -3.17 -15.84 19.06
CA SER A 754 -2.08 -15.12 19.69
C SER A 754 -2.36 -14.87 21.16
N ALA A 755 -1.29 -14.85 21.97
CA ALA A 755 -1.34 -14.45 23.37
C ALA A 755 -0.13 -13.57 23.70
N SER A 756 -0.34 -12.53 24.53
CA SER A 756 0.70 -11.57 24.91
C SER A 756 0.96 -11.60 26.42
N PHE A 757 2.18 -11.93 26.77
CA PHE A 757 2.66 -12.05 28.16
C PHE A 757 3.46 -10.80 28.53
N LYS A 758 3.02 -10.05 29.54
CA LYS A 758 3.74 -8.88 30.06
C LYS A 758 4.72 -9.32 31.14
N PHE A 759 6.03 -9.08 30.96
CA PHE A 759 7.08 -9.41 31.94
C PHE A 759 7.46 -8.21 32.79
N ALA A 760 7.35 -6.98 32.23
CA ALA A 760 7.60 -5.74 32.93
C ALA A 760 6.66 -4.63 32.41
N LYS A 761 6.70 -3.44 33.03
CA LYS A 761 5.84 -2.30 32.60
C LYS A 761 5.95 -1.98 31.09
N LYS A 762 7.12 -2.25 30.49
CA LYS A 762 7.41 -1.90 29.08
C LYS A 762 7.79 -3.10 28.23
N SER A 763 7.83 -4.32 28.76
CA SER A 763 8.27 -5.49 28.01
C SER A 763 7.17 -6.53 27.92
N SER A 764 6.97 -7.04 26.71
CA SER A 764 5.98 -8.08 26.43
C SER A 764 6.50 -9.09 25.41
N LEU A 765 6.07 -10.34 25.55
CA LEU A 765 6.26 -11.40 24.57
C LEU A 765 4.91 -11.79 23.99
N THR A 766 4.75 -11.66 22.69
CA THR A 766 3.60 -12.17 21.97
C THR A 766 3.99 -13.48 21.29
N VAL A 767 3.21 -14.52 21.51
CA VAL A 767 3.32 -15.82 20.86
C VAL A 767 2.10 -15.97 19.97
N ALA A 768 2.30 -16.23 18.68
CA ALA A 768 1.22 -16.49 17.74
C ALA A 768 1.42 -17.85 17.06
N PHE A 769 0.31 -18.53 16.80
CA PHE A 769 0.25 -19.78 16.06
C PHE A 769 -0.84 -19.70 15.00
N ASN A 770 -0.45 -19.95 13.74
CA ASN A 770 -1.34 -19.85 12.60
C ASN A 770 -1.32 -21.15 11.79
N ILE A 771 -2.45 -21.47 11.19
CA ILE A 771 -2.57 -22.57 10.22
C ILE A 771 -3.23 -21.99 8.96
N GLU A 772 -2.50 -21.99 7.86
CA GLU A 772 -3.04 -21.63 6.56
C GLU A 772 -3.48 -22.91 5.81
N ASN A 773 -4.60 -22.83 5.09
CA ASN A 773 -5.18 -23.96 4.35
C ASN A 773 -5.31 -25.21 5.24
N ILE A 774 -6.10 -25.13 6.32
CA ILE A 774 -6.25 -26.17 7.36
C ILE A 774 -6.48 -27.57 6.76
N PHE A 775 -7.30 -27.67 5.73
CA PHE A 775 -7.69 -28.93 5.11
C PHE A 775 -6.72 -29.39 4.02
N ASN A 776 -5.59 -28.66 3.80
CA ASN A 776 -4.61 -28.97 2.76
C ASN A 776 -5.27 -29.16 1.37
N LYS A 777 -6.26 -28.30 1.05
CA LYS A 777 -7.00 -28.37 -0.20
C LYS A 777 -6.08 -27.98 -1.37
N PRO A 778 -5.97 -28.78 -2.44
CA PRO A 778 -5.34 -28.34 -3.67
C PRO A 778 -6.21 -27.30 -4.37
N TYR A 779 -5.61 -26.20 -4.83
CA TYR A 779 -6.31 -25.12 -5.53
C TYR A 779 -5.37 -24.39 -6.47
N ARG A 780 -5.93 -23.62 -7.38
CA ARG A 780 -5.23 -22.71 -8.30
C ARG A 780 -5.95 -21.37 -8.33
N ASN A 781 -5.23 -20.31 -8.03
CA ASN A 781 -5.76 -18.96 -8.19
C ASN A 781 -5.74 -18.58 -9.68
N TYR A 782 -6.84 -17.99 -10.18
CA TYR A 782 -6.94 -17.53 -11.56
C TYR A 782 -5.88 -16.48 -11.91
N LEU A 783 -5.52 -15.62 -10.95
CA LEU A 783 -4.51 -14.58 -11.10
C LEU A 783 -3.06 -15.06 -10.94
N ASN A 784 -2.82 -16.36 -10.72
CA ASN A 784 -1.49 -16.93 -10.78
C ASN A 784 -1.12 -17.23 -12.25
N THR A 785 -0.15 -16.49 -12.81
CA THR A 785 0.28 -16.64 -14.21
C THR A 785 0.86 -18.03 -14.50
N LEU A 786 1.34 -18.74 -13.48
CA LEU A 786 1.84 -20.13 -13.59
C LEU A 786 0.79 -21.20 -13.25
N ARG A 787 -0.51 -20.83 -13.17
CA ARG A 787 -1.63 -21.75 -12.88
C ARG A 787 -1.74 -22.96 -13.81
N TYR A 788 -1.20 -22.84 -15.02
CA TYR A 788 -1.21 -23.95 -15.99
C TYR A 788 -0.24 -25.06 -15.56
N PHE A 789 0.81 -24.74 -14.87
CA PHE A 789 1.93 -25.62 -14.56
C PHE A 789 1.88 -26.22 -13.15
N ALA A 790 1.31 -25.52 -12.18
CA ALA A 790 1.31 -25.99 -10.79
C ALA A 790 0.13 -25.46 -9.96
N ASP A 791 -0.19 -26.19 -8.88
CA ASP A 791 -1.13 -25.73 -7.84
C ASP A 791 -0.47 -24.70 -6.93
N ASP A 792 -1.29 -23.89 -6.26
CA ASP A 792 -0.86 -22.98 -5.22
C ASP A 792 -0.49 -23.69 -3.91
N LEU A 793 -0.09 -22.91 -2.88
CA LEU A 793 0.49 -23.41 -1.65
C LEU A 793 -0.47 -24.32 -0.85
N GLY A 794 0.02 -25.46 -0.41
CA GLY A 794 -0.65 -26.34 0.52
C GLY A 794 -0.68 -25.79 1.94
N ARG A 795 -1.05 -26.64 2.91
CA ARG A 795 -1.11 -26.27 4.33
C ARG A 795 0.23 -25.79 4.86
N ASN A 796 0.18 -24.72 5.69
CA ASN A 796 1.32 -24.18 6.40
C ASN A 796 0.99 -24.02 7.88
N PHE A 797 1.85 -24.54 8.76
CA PHE A 797 1.86 -24.23 10.19
C PHE A 797 2.92 -23.15 10.43
N ASN A 798 2.54 -22.06 11.09
CA ASN A 798 3.42 -20.94 11.37
C ASN A 798 3.40 -20.62 12.86
N ILE A 799 4.59 -20.50 13.47
CA ILE A 799 4.77 -20.03 14.85
C ILE A 799 5.54 -18.74 14.78
N LYS A 800 5.05 -17.71 15.49
CA LYS A 800 5.69 -16.39 15.60
C LYS A 800 5.94 -16.04 17.07
N LEU A 801 7.09 -15.45 17.32
CA LEU A 801 7.47 -14.88 18.60
C LEU A 801 7.82 -13.41 18.39
N LYS A 802 7.23 -12.51 19.15
CA LYS A 802 7.59 -11.08 19.13
C LYS A 802 7.85 -10.61 20.55
N TYR A 803 9.04 -10.10 20.79
CA TYR A 803 9.43 -9.48 22.05
C TYR A 803 9.54 -7.97 21.87
N ASN A 804 8.78 -7.21 22.67
CA ASN A 804 8.85 -5.74 22.75
C ASN A 804 9.56 -5.36 24.05
N TYR A 805 10.43 -4.34 24.00
CA TYR A 805 11.23 -3.85 25.15
C TYR A 805 11.33 -2.34 25.20
#